data_46c2aa6587f5d66738e6a36137e7c376
#
_entry.id   46c2aa6587f5d66738e6a36137e7c376
#
_cell.length_a   1.000
_cell.length_b   1.000
_cell.length_c   1.000
_cell.angle_alpha   90.00
_cell.angle_beta   90.00
_cell.angle_gamma   90.00
#
_symmetry.space_group_name_H-M   'P 1'
#
loop_
_entity.id
_entity.type
_entity.pdbx_description
1 polymer ?
#
loop_
_entity_poly.entity_id
_entity_poly.type
_entity_poly.pdbx_seq_one_letter_code
_entity_poly.pdbx_strand_id
1 'polypeptide(L)'
;MSKTNEEKLQAKEEKKKLKEAKKEEKNAKKKKTTKTDTKEIKNLTAVKDNSTEEVLEKVKEKKSIFNFFLKLILFITIISSIYTIYSLTLLDSIENTLRYIAMGVIAFIDLLLILKVFHKSKKKKKRKKKVGTMIFMIIYIIICIIVSILINFIYNEISKINKDVVTYSSSLVTMTTNNAQKISDIKNYKIAILDDEKSPEGYIIPQEIVSEHNLNDENQLVKYSDYSTMVVDLYSDEIDAMLISSSYVEMFEVITGYENIATDTKVIISKEKSMKKTETSQKEIASSNKSVTEPFTMLLMGIDSTAEVLTKNAIANGDTLILLTFNPKTLNATMVSIPRDSYLPIACWPGKDENKITHAAAYGNDCMMNTIQDFFGVNIDYYAKINFKGLVKLVDAVGGVEVDVPHTLCTDNSNREDAVCIHAGRQTLNGEQALTFARNRKQLANGDFGRAEHQQEIIMALINKMRTITEVSKFRTILNTVSNSLDTNLTTKQILEFYNVGKDIIKRSSEQSDLINIQQMFLSGADQMIYDERMRMVLYNYVPNTRSRDAIVQAMKENLELVPHKNITEFSFSINKVYEKPIIGKGYATTGTYSLLPSFIGLSKVQATARAESLGLNYEFVGDGETVINQNYPERKRIDKIGKNKLVLTLNKKVVIEEDDEDEESEDKETSKEDKPSTETPKTEEPSTPSTETETE
;
A
#
# COMPACT_ATOMS: atom_id res chain seq x y z
N MET A 1 43.25 29.36 49.20
CA MET A 1 44.51 29.29 50.02
C MET A 1 45.01 27.83 49.95
N SER A 2 46.13 27.65 49.26
CA SER A 2 46.76 26.38 48.98
C SER A 2 47.54 25.92 50.23
N LYS A 3 47.19 24.77 50.81
CA LYS A 3 48.01 24.09 51.86
C LYS A 3 49.38 23.76 51.23
N THR A 4 50.42 24.17 51.90
CA THR A 4 51.78 23.94 51.48
C THR A 4 52.13 22.45 51.37
N ASN A 5 53.02 22.11 50.48
CA ASN A 5 53.42 20.69 50.23
C ASN A 5 53.92 19.94 51.49
N GLU A 6 54.40 20.67 52.52
CA GLU A 6 54.80 20.12 53.81
C GLU A 6 53.63 19.58 54.65
N GLU A 7 52.46 20.28 54.69
CA GLU A 7 51.29 19.80 55.41
C GLU A 7 50.68 18.53 54.76
N LYS A 8 50.85 18.36 53.43
CA LYS A 8 50.41 17.16 52.71
C LYS A 8 51.34 15.98 52.95
N LEU A 9 52.64 16.24 53.21
CA LEU A 9 53.62 15.20 53.51
C LEU A 9 53.43 14.70 54.94
N GLN A 10 53.24 15.59 55.92
CA GLN A 10 52.96 15.24 57.32
C GLN A 10 51.65 14.45 57.45
N ALA A 11 50.59 14.82 56.78
CA ALA A 11 49.35 14.08 56.81
C ALA A 11 49.43 12.68 56.14
N LYS A 12 50.41 12.48 55.23
CA LYS A 12 50.67 11.17 54.64
C LYS A 12 51.49 10.30 55.57
N GLU A 13 52.43 10.85 56.32
CA GLU A 13 53.22 10.08 57.33
C GLU A 13 52.37 9.70 58.53
N GLU A 14 51.52 10.59 59.05
CA GLU A 14 50.59 10.27 60.11
C GLU A 14 49.59 9.14 59.72
N LYS A 15 49.06 9.19 58.49
CA LYS A 15 48.23 8.07 57.99
C LYS A 15 48.98 6.78 57.83
N LYS A 16 50.31 6.80 57.60
CA LYS A 16 51.14 5.60 57.51
C LYS A 16 51.42 5.01 58.87
N LYS A 17 51.76 5.84 59.88
CA LYS A 17 51.94 5.45 61.26
C LYS A 17 50.65 4.87 61.88
N LEU A 18 49.51 5.45 61.60
CA LEU A 18 48.21 4.98 62.06
C LEU A 18 47.81 3.60 61.44
N LYS A 19 48.25 3.35 60.18
CA LYS A 19 48.06 2.04 59.52
C LYS A 19 48.98 0.95 60.08
N GLU A 20 50.21 1.35 60.41
CA GLU A 20 51.18 0.43 61.02
C GLU A 20 50.80 0.05 62.47
N ALA A 21 50.35 1.03 63.28
CA ALA A 21 49.87 0.79 64.64
C ALA A 21 48.61 -0.12 64.65
N LYS A 22 47.62 0.11 63.69
CA LYS A 22 46.49 -0.80 63.53
C LYS A 22 46.83 -2.17 63.02
N LYS A 23 47.99 -2.36 62.38
CA LYS A 23 48.51 -3.66 61.92
C LYS A 23 49.17 -4.41 63.02
N GLU A 24 49.86 -3.70 63.90
CA GLU A 24 50.54 -4.29 65.13
C GLU A 24 49.44 -4.66 66.14
N GLU A 25 48.43 -3.83 66.38
CA GLU A 25 47.33 -4.22 67.28
C GLU A 25 46.55 -5.44 66.79
N LYS A 26 46.37 -5.56 65.46
CA LYS A 26 45.79 -6.75 64.83
C LYS A 26 46.65 -7.99 64.94
N ASN A 27 47.95 -7.83 64.91
CA ASN A 27 48.91 -8.94 65.09
C ASN A 27 49.10 -9.35 66.59
N ALA A 28 48.99 -8.38 67.49
CA ALA A 28 49.03 -8.65 68.96
C ALA A 28 47.71 -9.37 69.36
N LYS A 29 46.57 -9.00 68.87
CA LYS A 29 45.28 -9.71 69.11
C LYS A 29 45.26 -11.10 68.47
N LYS A 30 46.07 -11.36 67.42
CA LYS A 30 46.22 -12.67 66.77
C LYS A 30 47.20 -13.59 67.59
N LYS A 31 48.16 -13.04 68.30
CA LYS A 31 49.06 -13.81 69.16
C LYS A 31 48.43 -14.17 70.52
N LYS A 32 47.53 -13.36 71.06
CA LYS A 32 46.82 -13.70 72.32
C LYS A 32 45.78 -14.83 72.17
N THR A 33 45.11 -14.92 70.95
CA THR A 33 44.11 -15.98 70.67
C THR A 33 44.75 -17.36 70.36
N THR A 34 46.09 -17.45 70.17
CA THR A 34 46.76 -18.71 69.80
C THR A 34 47.47 -19.38 71.00
N LYS A 35 47.55 -18.68 72.15
CA LYS A 35 48.22 -19.28 73.36
C LYS A 35 47.20 -19.77 74.41
N THR A 36 45.89 -19.37 74.34
CA THR A 36 44.88 -19.80 75.31
C THR A 36 44.14 -21.07 74.84
N ASP A 37 44.14 -21.38 73.55
CA ASP A 37 43.37 -22.53 73.01
C ASP A 37 44.17 -23.87 72.98
N THR A 38 45.45 -23.89 73.44
CA THR A 38 46.30 -25.13 73.44
C THR A 38 46.42 -25.82 74.76
N LYS A 39 45.95 -25.21 75.88
CA LYS A 39 45.98 -25.87 77.22
C LYS A 39 44.58 -26.41 77.67
N GLU A 40 43.48 -25.94 77.09
CA GLU A 40 42.10 -26.44 77.39
C GLU A 40 41.69 -27.64 76.51
N ILE A 41 42.39 -27.96 75.46
CA ILE A 41 42.00 -29.05 74.52
C ILE A 41 42.57 -30.40 74.94
N LYS A 42 43.43 -30.49 75.99
CA LYS A 42 43.98 -31.80 76.47
C LYS A 42 43.14 -32.47 77.58
N ASN A 43 42.13 -31.85 78.14
CA ASN A 43 41.31 -32.42 79.20
C ASN A 43 39.84 -32.70 78.85
N LEU A 44 39.45 -32.67 77.57
CA LEU A 44 38.06 -32.94 77.12
C LEU A 44 38.02 -34.04 76.03
N THR A 45 38.78 -35.15 76.27
CA THR A 45 38.71 -36.34 75.41
C THR A 45 37.98 -37.48 76.07
N ALA A 46 36.84 -37.21 76.71
CA ALA A 46 35.99 -38.28 77.25
C ALA A 46 34.51 -37.80 77.47
N VAL A 47 33.88 -37.08 76.57
CA VAL A 47 32.42 -37.05 76.48
C VAL A 47 32.08 -36.90 75.00
N LYS A 48 31.66 -37.97 74.38
CA LYS A 48 30.99 -37.91 73.04
C LYS A 48 29.70 -37.22 73.20
N ASP A 49 29.68 -35.93 72.91
CA ASP A 49 28.46 -35.11 72.96
C ASP A 49 27.75 -35.14 71.61
N ASN A 50 26.53 -35.74 71.58
CA ASN A 50 25.63 -35.83 70.45
C ASN A 50 25.27 -34.46 69.86
N SER A 51 25.51 -33.38 70.63
CA SER A 51 25.25 -32.00 70.17
C SER A 51 26.15 -31.48 69.06
N THR A 52 27.42 -31.98 69.00
CA THR A 52 28.39 -31.58 67.94
C THR A 52 28.12 -32.23 66.59
N GLU A 53 27.61 -33.46 66.59
CA GLU A 53 27.20 -34.13 65.34
C GLU A 53 25.90 -33.45 64.73
N GLU A 54 24.96 -33.13 65.55
CA GLU A 54 23.73 -32.43 65.13
C GLU A 54 23.99 -31.02 64.59
N VAL A 55 24.90 -30.25 65.14
CA VAL A 55 25.36 -28.95 64.66
C VAL A 55 26.13 -29.10 63.34
N LEU A 56 26.96 -30.15 63.22
CA LEU A 56 27.70 -30.46 61.98
C LEU A 56 26.74 -30.94 60.86
N GLU A 57 25.72 -31.70 61.16
CA GLU A 57 24.68 -32.09 60.22
C GLU A 57 23.83 -30.87 59.76
N LYS A 58 23.33 -30.04 60.64
CA LYS A 58 22.62 -28.79 60.34
C LYS A 58 23.48 -27.83 59.51
N VAL A 59 24.80 -27.78 59.70
CA VAL A 59 25.76 -27.00 58.87
C VAL A 59 25.99 -27.63 57.50
N LYS A 60 26.02 -28.98 57.43
CA LYS A 60 26.11 -29.70 56.12
C LYS A 60 24.83 -29.55 55.33
N GLU A 61 23.68 -29.66 55.97
CA GLU A 61 22.35 -29.47 55.36
C GLU A 61 22.14 -28.05 54.83
N LYS A 62 22.42 -27.00 55.64
CA LYS A 62 22.43 -25.60 55.17
C LYS A 62 23.41 -25.33 54.05
N LYS A 63 24.52 -26.04 53.94
CA LYS A 63 25.44 -25.96 52.79
C LYS A 63 24.91 -26.67 51.56
N SER A 64 24.23 -27.78 51.72
CA SER A 64 23.59 -28.53 50.63
C SER A 64 22.46 -27.70 50.00
N ILE A 65 21.56 -27.17 50.81
CA ILE A 65 20.44 -26.28 50.39
C ILE A 65 20.98 -25.05 49.67
N PHE A 66 21.97 -24.33 50.19
CA PHE A 66 22.54 -23.15 49.51
C PHE A 66 23.17 -23.49 48.15
N ASN A 67 23.87 -24.62 48.02
CA ASN A 67 24.41 -25.02 46.72
C ASN A 67 23.34 -25.49 45.74
N PHE A 68 22.24 -26.05 46.23
CA PHE A 68 21.07 -26.35 45.41
C PHE A 68 20.45 -25.06 44.82
N PHE A 69 20.15 -24.06 45.68
CA PHE A 69 19.63 -22.77 45.19
C PHE A 69 20.60 -22.06 44.23
N LEU A 70 21.89 -22.12 44.46
CA LEU A 70 22.88 -21.53 43.55
C LEU A 70 22.88 -22.22 42.18
N LYS A 71 22.67 -23.52 42.09
CA LYS A 71 22.56 -24.26 40.84
C LYS A 71 21.19 -23.99 40.15
N LEU A 72 20.12 -23.87 40.96
CA LEU A 72 18.80 -23.55 40.44
C LEU A 72 18.79 -22.15 39.81
N ILE A 73 19.38 -21.15 40.48
CA ILE A 73 19.51 -19.79 39.92
C ILE A 73 20.36 -19.81 38.65
N LEU A 74 21.45 -20.58 38.59
CA LEU A 74 22.25 -20.74 37.39
C LEU A 74 21.42 -21.34 36.25
N PHE A 75 20.59 -22.33 36.50
CA PHE A 75 19.70 -22.92 35.50
C PHE A 75 18.71 -21.91 34.95
N ILE A 76 18.09 -21.11 35.85
CA ILE A 76 17.18 -20.01 35.44
C ILE A 76 17.94 -18.94 34.62
N THR A 77 19.20 -18.64 34.99
CA THR A 77 20.06 -17.70 34.27
C THR A 77 20.26 -18.17 32.81
N ILE A 78 20.61 -19.43 32.63
CA ILE A 78 20.85 -20.02 31.30
C ILE A 78 19.56 -19.98 30.46
N ILE A 79 18.41 -20.34 31.03
CA ILE A 79 17.11 -20.25 30.32
C ILE A 79 16.81 -18.81 29.90
N SER A 80 17.01 -17.84 30.81
CA SER A 80 16.82 -16.42 30.53
C SER A 80 17.74 -15.93 29.42
N SER A 81 19.01 -16.36 29.42
CA SER A 81 19.98 -16.03 28.36
C SER A 81 19.59 -16.63 27.01
N ILE A 82 19.19 -17.91 26.98
CA ILE A 82 18.71 -18.58 25.76
C ILE A 82 17.51 -17.84 25.19
N TYR A 83 16.55 -17.44 26.04
CA TYR A 83 15.40 -16.68 25.61
C TYR A 83 15.79 -15.29 25.07
N THR A 84 16.78 -14.62 25.69
CA THR A 84 17.30 -13.35 25.21
C THR A 84 18.00 -13.50 23.85
N ILE A 85 18.79 -14.56 23.67
CA ILE A 85 19.42 -14.88 22.39
C ILE A 85 18.35 -15.16 21.32
N TYR A 86 17.33 -15.94 21.66
CA TYR A 86 16.19 -16.16 20.77
C TYR A 86 15.48 -14.84 20.40
N SER A 87 15.19 -13.98 21.37
CA SER A 87 14.60 -12.66 21.11
C SER A 87 15.47 -11.81 20.18
N LEU A 88 16.81 -11.85 20.33
CA LEU A 88 17.73 -11.17 19.41
C LEU A 88 17.66 -11.73 17.97
N THR A 89 17.31 -13.01 17.77
CA THR A 89 17.14 -13.56 16.42
C THR A 89 15.88 -13.01 15.71
N LEU A 90 14.86 -12.57 16.45
CA LEU A 90 13.66 -11.95 15.87
C LEU A 90 13.97 -10.63 15.14
N LEU A 91 15.01 -9.92 15.54
CA LEU A 91 15.50 -8.71 14.88
C LEU A 91 16.50 -9.04 13.76
N ASP A 92 16.29 -10.17 13.06
CA ASP A 92 17.14 -10.52 11.92
C ASP A 92 17.17 -9.36 10.92
N SER A 93 18.37 -9.08 10.38
CA SER A 93 18.65 -7.98 9.47
C SER A 93 18.91 -6.58 10.09
N ILE A 94 18.69 -6.37 11.40
CA ILE A 94 19.12 -5.14 12.06
C ILE A 94 20.49 -5.33 12.72
N GLU A 95 21.46 -4.45 12.38
CA GLU A 95 22.78 -4.39 13.05
C GLU A 95 23.39 -5.78 13.31
N ASN A 96 23.45 -6.62 12.29
CA ASN A 96 23.88 -8.01 12.40
C ASN A 96 25.18 -8.18 13.21
N THR A 97 26.17 -7.31 12.99
CA THR A 97 27.47 -7.37 13.70
C THR A 97 27.29 -7.16 15.21
N LEU A 98 26.55 -6.11 15.60
CA LEU A 98 26.29 -5.82 17.03
C LEU A 98 25.47 -6.94 17.68
N ARG A 99 24.50 -7.47 16.96
CA ARG A 99 23.65 -8.59 17.42
C ARG A 99 24.47 -9.85 17.70
N TYR A 100 25.32 -10.26 16.75
CA TYR A 100 26.20 -11.42 16.95
C TYR A 100 27.20 -11.20 18.07
N ILE A 101 27.74 -9.98 18.21
CA ILE A 101 28.62 -9.64 19.36
C ILE A 101 27.83 -9.75 20.66
N ALA A 102 26.59 -9.22 20.72
CA ALA A 102 25.76 -9.33 21.92
C ALA A 102 25.44 -10.77 22.29
N MET A 103 25.09 -11.64 21.33
CA MET A 103 24.86 -13.06 21.54
C MET A 103 26.13 -13.75 22.04
N GLY A 104 27.30 -13.41 21.46
CA GLY A 104 28.62 -13.95 21.90
C GLY A 104 28.95 -13.52 23.31
N VAL A 105 28.70 -12.27 23.69
CA VAL A 105 28.91 -11.76 25.05
C VAL A 105 28.00 -12.47 26.06
N ILE A 106 26.72 -12.66 25.75
CA ILE A 106 25.77 -13.41 26.59
C ILE A 106 26.28 -14.84 26.82
N ALA A 107 26.61 -15.56 25.74
CA ALA A 107 27.12 -16.92 25.81
C ALA A 107 28.44 -17.00 26.60
N PHE A 108 29.33 -16.01 26.46
CA PHE A 108 30.58 -15.93 27.20
C PHE A 108 30.37 -15.71 28.72
N ILE A 109 29.41 -14.81 29.07
CA ILE A 109 29.02 -14.59 30.48
C ILE A 109 28.48 -15.88 31.08
N ASP A 110 27.62 -16.60 30.38
CA ASP A 110 27.05 -17.88 30.84
C ASP A 110 28.16 -18.93 31.07
N LEU A 111 29.11 -19.03 30.14
CA LEU A 111 30.26 -19.94 30.30
C LEU A 111 31.07 -19.61 31.55
N LEU A 112 31.37 -18.32 31.80
CA LEU A 112 32.09 -17.88 33.00
C LEU A 112 31.29 -18.18 34.28
N LEU A 113 29.98 -18.04 34.27
CA LEU A 113 29.09 -18.35 35.41
C LEU A 113 29.07 -19.85 35.70
N ILE A 114 28.98 -20.70 34.67
CA ILE A 114 29.06 -22.15 34.79
C ILE A 114 30.38 -22.55 35.41
N LEU A 115 31.49 -22.09 34.84
CA LEU A 115 32.85 -22.40 35.37
C LEU A 115 32.98 -21.95 36.83
N LYS A 116 32.47 -20.78 37.21
CA LYS A 116 32.55 -20.22 38.56
C LYS A 116 31.71 -20.99 39.58
N VAL A 117 30.50 -21.45 39.19
CA VAL A 117 29.59 -22.22 40.07
C VAL A 117 30.12 -23.64 40.30
N PHE A 118 30.63 -24.30 39.24
CA PHE A 118 31.13 -25.68 39.32
C PHE A 118 32.59 -25.80 39.81
N HIS A 119 33.35 -24.71 39.81
CA HIS A 119 34.75 -24.75 40.28
C HIS A 119 34.86 -25.17 41.74
N LYS A 120 35.52 -26.35 42.00
CA LYS A 120 35.81 -26.90 43.33
C LYS A 120 37.07 -26.22 43.90
N SER A 121 36.97 -25.21 44.74
CA SER A 121 38.11 -24.54 45.36
C SER A 121 38.27 -24.94 46.82
N LYS A 122 39.50 -25.20 47.28
CA LYS A 122 39.86 -25.71 48.60
C LYS A 122 39.92 -24.64 49.73
N LYS A 123 39.67 -23.36 49.54
CA LYS A 123 39.90 -22.29 50.56
C LYS A 123 38.64 -21.77 51.26
N LYS A 124 38.71 -21.53 52.63
CA LYS A 124 37.60 -21.10 53.52
C LYS A 124 36.92 -19.72 53.23
N LYS A 125 37.48 -18.85 52.40
CA LYS A 125 36.96 -17.48 52.10
C LYS A 125 35.77 -17.42 51.11
N LYS A 126 34.99 -18.47 50.97
CA LYS A 126 34.14 -18.77 49.82
C LYS A 126 32.69 -18.30 49.88
N ARG A 127 32.06 -18.21 51.07
CA ARG A 127 30.63 -17.94 51.18
C ARG A 127 30.28 -16.56 50.64
N LYS A 128 31.09 -15.53 50.96
CA LYS A 128 30.88 -14.16 50.46
C LYS A 128 31.03 -14.05 48.91
N LYS A 129 31.96 -14.78 48.30
CA LYS A 129 32.14 -14.82 46.83
C LYS A 129 30.98 -15.53 46.12
N LYS A 130 30.41 -16.60 46.73
CA LYS A 130 29.24 -17.30 46.16
C LYS A 130 27.96 -16.49 46.28
N VAL A 131 27.76 -15.76 47.39
CA VAL A 131 26.63 -14.82 47.54
C VAL A 131 26.72 -13.68 46.51
N GLY A 132 27.91 -13.09 46.31
CA GLY A 132 28.10 -12.08 45.27
C GLY A 132 27.81 -12.60 43.84
N THR A 133 28.17 -13.89 43.57
CA THR A 133 27.81 -14.51 42.27
C THR A 133 26.30 -14.71 42.12
N MET A 134 25.62 -15.09 43.22
CA MET A 134 24.16 -15.23 43.22
C MET A 134 23.43 -13.89 42.95
N ILE A 135 23.87 -12.82 43.60
CA ILE A 135 23.34 -11.46 43.39
C ILE A 135 23.58 -11.03 41.95
N PHE A 136 24.80 -11.28 41.42
CA PHE A 136 25.10 -10.95 40.01
C PHE A 136 24.18 -11.70 39.05
N MET A 137 23.94 -13.02 39.27
CA MET A 137 23.02 -13.79 38.40
C MET A 137 21.61 -13.26 38.46
N ILE A 138 21.10 -12.85 39.64
CA ILE A 138 19.75 -12.28 39.77
C ILE A 138 19.63 -10.97 38.97
N ILE A 139 20.62 -10.06 39.12
CA ILE A 139 20.65 -8.80 38.35
C ILE A 139 20.73 -9.08 36.85
N TYR A 140 21.54 -10.04 36.46
CA TYR A 140 21.70 -10.43 35.05
C TYR A 140 20.40 -11.02 34.47
N ILE A 141 19.66 -11.87 35.21
CA ILE A 141 18.35 -12.38 34.80
C ILE A 141 17.38 -11.21 34.56
N ILE A 142 17.35 -10.23 35.49
CA ILE A 142 16.48 -9.06 35.35
C ILE A 142 16.81 -8.29 34.07
N ILE A 143 18.11 -8.07 33.80
CA ILE A 143 18.54 -7.39 32.55
C ILE A 143 18.12 -8.18 31.31
N CYS A 144 18.35 -9.52 31.30
CA CYS A 144 17.92 -10.37 30.20
C CYS A 144 16.42 -10.30 29.95
N ILE A 145 15.61 -10.34 31.00
CA ILE A 145 14.14 -10.24 30.91
C ILE A 145 13.73 -8.88 30.33
N ILE A 146 14.30 -7.78 30.83
CA ILE A 146 13.98 -6.43 30.34
C ILE A 146 14.35 -6.30 28.86
N VAL A 147 15.56 -6.75 28.48
CA VAL A 147 16.01 -6.72 27.08
C VAL A 147 15.09 -7.55 26.18
N SER A 148 14.71 -8.75 26.62
CA SER A 148 13.81 -9.62 25.86
C SER A 148 12.41 -8.99 25.70
N ILE A 149 11.86 -8.38 26.75
CA ILE A 149 10.57 -7.68 26.69
C ILE A 149 10.65 -6.53 25.67
N LEU A 150 11.71 -5.71 25.71
CA LEU A 150 11.89 -4.60 24.79
C LEU A 150 11.99 -5.08 23.32
N ILE A 151 12.78 -6.13 23.07
CA ILE A 151 12.93 -6.69 21.73
C ILE A 151 11.61 -7.25 21.21
N ASN A 152 10.92 -8.08 22.00
CA ASN A 152 9.63 -8.65 21.61
C ASN A 152 8.56 -7.55 21.41
N PHE A 153 8.57 -6.51 22.23
CA PHE A 153 7.69 -5.37 22.04
C PHE A 153 7.93 -4.67 20.70
N ILE A 154 9.21 -4.38 20.36
CA ILE A 154 9.57 -3.77 19.07
C ILE A 154 9.16 -4.67 17.90
N TYR A 155 9.46 -5.95 17.97
CA TYR A 155 9.12 -6.92 16.93
C TYR A 155 7.60 -7.02 16.71
N ASN A 156 6.83 -7.12 17.79
CA ASN A 156 5.37 -7.23 17.72
C ASN A 156 4.72 -5.96 17.12
N GLU A 157 5.23 -4.77 17.45
CA GLU A 157 4.72 -3.53 16.87
C GLU A 157 4.96 -3.47 15.35
N ILE A 158 6.15 -3.91 14.88
CA ILE A 158 6.45 -3.95 13.44
C ILE A 158 5.64 -5.06 12.75
N SER A 159 5.43 -6.20 13.40
CA SER A 159 4.66 -7.32 12.83
C SER A 159 3.17 -7.01 12.64
N LYS A 160 2.62 -6.00 13.34
CA LYS A 160 1.24 -5.54 13.13
C LYS A 160 0.99 -5.01 11.70
N ILE A 161 2.03 -4.57 11.01
CA ILE A 161 1.93 -4.10 9.61
C ILE A 161 1.63 -5.28 8.68
N ASN A 162 2.18 -6.45 8.97
CA ASN A 162 1.95 -7.68 8.20
C ASN A 162 0.85 -8.53 8.87
N LYS A 163 -0.40 -8.20 8.56
CA LYS A 163 -1.55 -8.96 9.08
C LYS A 163 -1.75 -10.23 8.27
N ASP A 164 -1.71 -11.40 8.93
CA ASP A 164 -2.01 -12.70 8.29
C ASP A 164 -3.52 -12.93 8.08
N VAL A 165 -4.36 -12.07 8.66
CA VAL A 165 -5.81 -12.15 8.59
C VAL A 165 -6.35 -10.93 7.87
N VAL A 166 -7.18 -11.17 6.87
CA VAL A 166 -7.88 -10.16 6.07
C VAL A 166 -9.36 -10.22 6.41
N THR A 167 -9.99 -9.08 6.64
CA THR A 167 -11.44 -8.98 6.80
C THR A 167 -12.05 -8.50 5.50
N TYR A 168 -12.95 -9.30 4.96
CA TYR A 168 -13.74 -9.02 3.77
C TYR A 168 -15.17 -8.70 4.18
N SER A 169 -15.88 -7.91 3.36
CA SER A 169 -17.25 -7.52 3.64
C SER A 169 -18.08 -7.52 2.36
N SER A 170 -19.26 -8.13 2.43
CA SER A 170 -20.24 -8.14 1.34
C SER A 170 -21.59 -7.63 1.80
N SER A 171 -22.29 -6.98 0.89
CA SER A 171 -23.61 -6.41 1.12
C SER A 171 -24.63 -6.90 0.11
N LEU A 172 -25.85 -7.15 0.56
CA LEU A 172 -27.01 -7.28 -0.29
C LEU A 172 -27.58 -5.88 -0.56
N VAL A 173 -27.53 -5.47 -1.81
CA VAL A 173 -27.84 -4.12 -2.28
C VAL A 173 -29.02 -4.17 -3.25
N THR A 174 -29.94 -3.18 -3.15
CA THR A 174 -31.04 -2.98 -4.09
C THR A 174 -31.21 -1.50 -4.38
N MET A 175 -31.99 -1.13 -5.40
CA MET A 175 -32.31 0.26 -5.68
C MET A 175 -33.14 0.89 -4.55
N THR A 176 -32.97 2.18 -4.29
CA THR A 176 -33.77 2.92 -3.27
C THR A 176 -35.25 2.96 -3.63
N THR A 177 -35.58 2.89 -4.92
CA THR A 177 -36.95 2.77 -5.44
C THR A 177 -37.64 1.45 -5.10
N ASN A 178 -36.87 0.40 -4.76
CA ASN A 178 -37.38 -0.90 -4.33
C ASN A 178 -38.00 -0.80 -2.92
N ASN A 179 -39.11 -1.51 -2.67
CA ASN A 179 -39.85 -1.44 -1.41
C ASN A 179 -39.23 -2.21 -0.24
N ALA A 180 -38.28 -3.14 -0.51
CA ALA A 180 -37.63 -3.92 0.55
C ALA A 180 -36.87 -3.03 1.53
N GLN A 181 -37.07 -3.26 2.83
CA GLN A 181 -36.36 -2.54 3.91
C GLN A 181 -35.50 -3.47 4.76
N LYS A 182 -35.77 -4.76 4.73
CA LYS A 182 -35.09 -5.80 5.49
C LYS A 182 -35.02 -7.09 4.72
N ILE A 183 -34.16 -8.01 5.15
CA ILE A 183 -33.89 -9.28 4.47
C ILE A 183 -35.15 -10.15 4.26
N SER A 184 -36.13 -10.09 5.18
CA SER A 184 -37.39 -10.86 5.06
C SER A 184 -38.32 -10.34 3.95
N ASP A 185 -38.06 -9.16 3.42
CA ASP A 185 -38.84 -8.57 2.33
C ASP A 185 -38.34 -9.02 0.95
N ILE A 186 -37.17 -9.68 0.91
CA ILE A 186 -36.50 -10.18 -0.31
C ILE A 186 -37.15 -11.51 -0.71
N LYS A 187 -38.18 -11.43 -1.55
CA LYS A 187 -38.96 -12.58 -2.06
C LYS A 187 -39.28 -12.45 -3.53
N ASN A 188 -39.08 -13.54 -4.27
CA ASN A 188 -39.23 -13.59 -5.72
C ASN A 188 -38.29 -12.65 -6.49
N TYR A 189 -37.09 -12.37 -5.90
CA TYR A 189 -36.08 -11.50 -6.51
C TYR A 189 -35.12 -12.33 -7.37
N LYS A 190 -34.65 -11.70 -8.43
CA LYS A 190 -33.43 -12.10 -9.13
C LYS A 190 -32.25 -11.43 -8.41
N ILE A 191 -31.43 -12.23 -7.71
CA ILE A 191 -30.29 -11.75 -6.93
C ILE A 191 -29.01 -12.11 -7.68
N ALA A 192 -28.24 -11.10 -8.06
CA ALA A 192 -26.95 -11.29 -8.72
C ALA A 192 -25.86 -11.70 -7.72
N ILE A 193 -25.00 -12.61 -8.14
CA ILE A 193 -23.81 -13.08 -7.42
C ILE A 193 -22.67 -13.28 -8.43
N LEU A 194 -21.42 -13.01 -8.02
CA LEU A 194 -20.27 -13.24 -8.88
C LEU A 194 -20.02 -14.75 -9.07
N ASP A 195 -19.74 -15.18 -10.30
CA ASP A 195 -19.41 -16.59 -10.65
C ASP A 195 -17.89 -16.84 -10.49
N ASP A 196 -17.33 -16.49 -9.32
CA ASP A 196 -15.96 -16.78 -8.94
C ASP A 196 -15.92 -17.35 -7.53
N GLU A 197 -15.93 -18.67 -7.43
CA GLU A 197 -15.94 -19.41 -6.15
C GLU A 197 -14.77 -19.05 -5.21
N LYS A 198 -13.75 -18.40 -5.73
CA LYS A 198 -12.57 -17.96 -4.97
C LYS A 198 -12.68 -16.54 -4.45
N SER A 199 -13.64 -15.78 -4.94
CA SER A 199 -13.85 -14.39 -4.52
C SER A 199 -14.47 -14.35 -3.11
N PRO A 200 -13.77 -13.82 -2.09
CA PRO A 200 -14.35 -13.68 -0.75
C PRO A 200 -15.61 -12.82 -0.73
N GLU A 201 -15.57 -11.66 -1.38
CA GLU A 201 -16.63 -10.64 -1.33
C GLU A 201 -17.68 -10.85 -2.44
N GLY A 202 -17.30 -11.51 -3.54
CA GLY A 202 -18.23 -11.75 -4.65
C GLY A 202 -18.97 -13.08 -4.57
N TYR A 203 -18.41 -14.08 -3.85
CA TYR A 203 -19.00 -15.43 -3.82
C TYR A 203 -19.06 -16.04 -2.41
N ILE A 204 -17.92 -16.11 -1.68
CA ILE A 204 -17.86 -16.86 -0.42
C ILE A 204 -18.80 -16.26 0.64
N ILE A 205 -18.67 -14.94 0.92
CA ILE A 205 -19.54 -14.26 1.88
C ILE A 205 -20.98 -14.16 1.35
N PRO A 206 -21.22 -13.82 0.07
CA PRO A 206 -22.54 -13.92 -0.54
C PRO A 206 -23.24 -15.26 -0.33
N GLN A 207 -22.55 -16.38 -0.55
CA GLN A 207 -23.13 -17.72 -0.32
C GLN A 207 -23.50 -17.97 1.15
N GLU A 208 -22.72 -17.41 2.10
CA GLU A 208 -23.09 -17.47 3.51
C GLU A 208 -24.33 -16.64 3.82
N ILE A 209 -24.46 -15.43 3.26
CA ILE A 209 -25.67 -14.59 3.41
C ILE A 209 -26.87 -15.36 2.86
N VAL A 210 -26.74 -15.93 1.67
CA VAL A 210 -27.77 -16.72 1.01
C VAL A 210 -28.20 -17.91 1.89
N SER A 211 -27.26 -18.66 2.43
CA SER A 211 -27.54 -19.84 3.24
C SER A 211 -28.10 -19.51 4.63
N GLU A 212 -27.60 -18.49 5.29
CA GLU A 212 -28.08 -18.06 6.64
C GLU A 212 -29.51 -17.54 6.62
N HIS A 213 -29.92 -16.93 5.50
CA HIS A 213 -31.24 -16.35 5.37
C HIS A 213 -32.18 -17.14 4.45
N ASN A 214 -31.77 -18.33 4.01
CA ASN A 214 -32.53 -19.22 3.11
C ASN A 214 -33.01 -18.49 1.83
N LEU A 215 -32.20 -17.60 1.27
CA LEU A 215 -32.61 -16.80 0.12
C LEU A 215 -32.84 -17.63 -1.14
N ASN A 216 -32.27 -18.84 -1.24
CA ASN A 216 -32.50 -19.74 -2.36
C ASN A 216 -33.93 -20.31 -2.45
N ASP A 217 -34.68 -20.31 -1.34
CA ASP A 217 -36.00 -20.98 -1.29
C ASP A 217 -37.05 -20.13 -2.03
N GLU A 218 -36.93 -18.82 -2.01
CA GLU A 218 -37.93 -17.90 -2.56
C GLU A 218 -37.37 -16.97 -3.65
N ASN A 219 -36.08 -17.07 -4.03
CA ASN A 219 -35.43 -16.17 -4.95
C ASN A 219 -34.61 -16.91 -6.01
N GLN A 220 -34.32 -16.24 -7.13
CA GLN A 220 -33.47 -16.76 -8.19
C GLN A 220 -32.07 -16.15 -8.07
N LEU A 221 -31.03 -16.97 -7.85
CA LEU A 221 -29.65 -16.53 -7.94
C LEU A 221 -29.20 -16.51 -9.40
N VAL A 222 -28.68 -15.36 -9.85
CA VAL A 222 -28.15 -15.14 -11.20
C VAL A 222 -26.65 -14.93 -11.10
N LYS A 223 -25.88 -15.73 -11.84
CA LYS A 223 -24.42 -15.69 -11.83
C LYS A 223 -23.88 -14.71 -12.86
N TYR A 224 -22.91 -13.89 -12.46
CA TYR A 224 -22.27 -12.87 -13.29
C TYR A 224 -20.76 -13.07 -13.35
N SER A 225 -20.15 -12.75 -14.47
CA SER A 225 -18.71 -12.82 -14.65
C SER A 225 -17.95 -11.63 -14.03
N ASP A 226 -18.65 -10.53 -13.78
CA ASP A 226 -18.07 -9.29 -13.28
C ASP A 226 -19.08 -8.39 -12.57
N TYR A 227 -18.56 -7.49 -11.73
CA TYR A 227 -19.37 -6.56 -10.96
C TYR A 227 -20.01 -5.45 -11.83
N SER A 228 -19.35 -5.06 -12.94
CA SER A 228 -19.85 -3.97 -13.77
C SER A 228 -21.19 -4.33 -14.39
N THR A 229 -21.29 -5.55 -14.95
CA THR A 229 -22.55 -6.04 -15.53
C THR A 229 -23.65 -6.19 -14.47
N MET A 230 -23.30 -6.60 -13.23
CA MET A 230 -24.25 -6.66 -12.11
C MET A 230 -24.89 -5.30 -11.82
N VAL A 231 -24.06 -4.25 -11.77
CA VAL A 231 -24.54 -2.86 -11.51
C VAL A 231 -25.38 -2.36 -12.68
N VAL A 232 -24.96 -2.59 -13.92
CA VAL A 232 -25.75 -2.20 -15.12
C VAL A 232 -27.12 -2.86 -15.12
N ASP A 233 -27.18 -4.16 -14.82
CA ASP A 233 -28.43 -4.90 -14.81
C ASP A 233 -29.34 -4.52 -13.63
N LEU A 234 -28.77 -4.08 -12.48
CA LEU A 234 -29.53 -3.52 -11.37
C LEU A 234 -30.19 -2.18 -11.76
N TYR A 235 -29.46 -1.29 -12.46
CA TYR A 235 -29.97 0.00 -12.92
C TYR A 235 -30.96 -0.13 -14.10
N SER A 236 -30.92 -1.26 -14.81
CA SER A 236 -31.81 -1.56 -15.94
C SER A 236 -33.02 -2.40 -15.54
N ASP A 237 -33.24 -2.65 -14.23
CA ASP A 237 -34.30 -3.49 -13.68
C ASP A 237 -34.30 -4.95 -14.22
N GLU A 238 -33.15 -5.43 -14.72
CA GLU A 238 -32.97 -6.81 -15.16
C GLU A 238 -32.77 -7.77 -13.96
N ILE A 239 -32.28 -7.22 -12.84
CA ILE A 239 -32.17 -7.87 -11.53
C ILE A 239 -32.74 -6.97 -10.44
N ASP A 240 -33.23 -7.54 -9.33
CA ASP A 240 -33.86 -6.84 -8.23
C ASP A 240 -32.86 -6.46 -7.12
N ALA A 241 -31.79 -7.25 -6.98
CA ALA A 241 -30.75 -7.06 -5.98
C ALA A 241 -29.43 -7.67 -6.42
N MET A 242 -28.34 -7.24 -5.79
CA MET A 242 -27.00 -7.80 -5.99
C MET A 242 -26.31 -8.07 -4.66
N LEU A 243 -25.57 -9.16 -4.57
CA LEU A 243 -24.61 -9.45 -3.50
C LEU A 243 -23.21 -9.08 -3.99
N ILE A 244 -22.67 -7.99 -3.43
CA ILE A 244 -21.47 -7.35 -3.92
C ILE A 244 -20.56 -6.94 -2.74
N SER A 245 -19.28 -6.65 -3.01
CA SER A 245 -18.40 -6.02 -2.02
C SER A 245 -19.06 -4.80 -1.38
N SER A 246 -18.93 -4.65 -0.07
CA SER A 246 -19.46 -3.47 0.65
C SER A 246 -18.80 -2.15 0.24
N SER A 247 -17.67 -2.22 -0.47
CA SER A 247 -17.00 -1.05 -1.08
C SER A 247 -17.50 -0.73 -2.50
N TYR A 248 -18.67 -1.22 -2.89
CA TYR A 248 -19.20 -1.00 -4.25
C TYR A 248 -19.41 0.48 -4.59
N VAL A 249 -19.72 1.31 -3.61
CA VAL A 249 -19.90 2.76 -3.83
C VAL A 249 -18.59 3.35 -4.33
N GLU A 250 -17.49 3.13 -3.63
CA GLU A 250 -16.17 3.63 -4.00
C GLU A 250 -15.68 3.08 -5.35
N MET A 251 -16.18 1.90 -5.76
CA MET A 251 -15.85 1.30 -7.06
C MET A 251 -16.55 2.00 -8.22
N PHE A 252 -17.80 2.43 -8.03
CA PHE A 252 -18.68 2.86 -9.13
C PHE A 252 -18.98 4.35 -9.16
N GLU A 253 -18.93 5.10 -8.04
CA GLU A 253 -19.23 6.55 -7.99
C GLU A 253 -18.34 7.42 -8.89
N VAL A 254 -17.19 6.91 -9.32
CA VAL A 254 -16.26 7.59 -10.24
C VAL A 254 -16.55 7.29 -11.71
N ILE A 255 -17.51 6.42 -12.00
CA ILE A 255 -17.90 6.00 -13.35
C ILE A 255 -19.06 6.87 -13.81
N THR A 256 -18.91 7.48 -15.00
CA THR A 256 -19.98 8.30 -15.59
C THR A 256 -21.30 7.54 -15.66
N GLY A 257 -22.37 8.15 -15.13
CA GLY A 257 -23.71 7.57 -15.06
C GLY A 257 -24.02 6.80 -13.76
N TYR A 258 -23.01 6.63 -12.88
CA TYR A 258 -23.15 5.97 -11.57
C TYR A 258 -22.64 6.82 -10.41
N GLU A 259 -22.43 8.13 -10.63
CA GLU A 259 -21.93 9.08 -9.64
C GLU A 259 -22.80 9.16 -8.37
N ASN A 260 -24.08 8.83 -8.51
CA ASN A 260 -25.06 8.86 -7.43
C ASN A 260 -25.37 7.47 -6.85
N ILE A 261 -24.57 6.45 -7.15
CA ILE A 261 -24.83 5.06 -6.71
C ILE A 261 -25.06 4.95 -5.19
N ALA A 262 -24.39 5.79 -4.40
CA ALA A 262 -24.57 5.84 -2.94
C ALA A 262 -25.99 6.24 -2.52
N THR A 263 -26.68 7.07 -3.31
CA THR A 263 -28.04 7.56 -3.06
C THR A 263 -29.10 6.81 -3.84
N ASP A 264 -28.73 6.25 -4.99
CA ASP A 264 -29.63 5.49 -5.87
C ASP A 264 -29.87 4.08 -5.31
N THR A 265 -28.94 3.56 -4.53
CA THR A 265 -29.01 2.22 -3.95
C THR A 265 -29.09 2.26 -2.42
N LYS A 266 -29.54 1.15 -1.84
CA LYS A 266 -29.56 0.94 -0.38
C LYS A 266 -29.10 -0.46 -0.03
N VAL A 267 -28.40 -0.56 1.10
CA VAL A 267 -27.94 -1.82 1.67
C VAL A 267 -29.04 -2.41 2.56
N ILE A 268 -29.40 -3.67 2.31
CA ILE A 268 -30.39 -4.42 3.10
C ILE A 268 -29.72 -5.14 4.27
N ILE A 269 -28.56 -5.77 4.03
CA ILE A 269 -27.74 -6.42 5.03
C ILE A 269 -26.28 -6.43 4.56
N SER A 270 -25.38 -6.37 5.52
CA SER A 270 -23.94 -6.57 5.29
C SER A 270 -23.39 -7.64 6.22
N LYS A 271 -22.40 -8.38 5.73
CA LYS A 271 -21.70 -9.40 6.50
C LYS A 271 -20.20 -9.27 6.31
N GLU A 272 -19.48 -9.35 7.43
CA GLU A 272 -18.03 -9.37 7.46
C GLU A 272 -17.51 -10.76 7.79
N LYS A 273 -16.37 -11.14 7.20
CA LYS A 273 -15.67 -12.38 7.49
C LYS A 273 -14.17 -12.16 7.48
N SER A 274 -13.52 -12.53 8.59
CA SER A 274 -12.07 -12.56 8.67
C SER A 274 -11.55 -13.91 8.21
N MET A 275 -10.68 -13.90 7.20
CA MET A 275 -10.09 -15.11 6.60
C MET A 275 -8.56 -15.03 6.69
N LYS A 276 -7.91 -16.19 6.83
CA LYS A 276 -6.45 -16.24 6.70
C LYS A 276 -6.06 -16.07 5.24
N LYS A 277 -4.96 -15.39 5.03
CA LYS A 277 -4.41 -15.07 3.71
C LYS A 277 -4.20 -16.32 2.82
N THR A 278 -3.90 -17.47 3.43
CA THR A 278 -3.70 -18.76 2.73
C THR A 278 -4.99 -19.45 2.26
N GLU A 279 -6.16 -18.99 2.70
CA GLU A 279 -7.46 -19.60 2.37
C GLU A 279 -8.08 -19.01 1.11
N THR A 280 -7.62 -17.84 0.68
CA THR A 280 -8.03 -17.20 -0.57
C THR A 280 -7.07 -17.64 -1.67
N SER A 281 -7.49 -18.56 -2.50
CA SER A 281 -6.62 -19.21 -3.49
C SER A 281 -6.46 -18.46 -4.81
N GLN A 282 -6.52 -17.14 -4.81
CA GLN A 282 -5.84 -16.39 -5.86
C GLN A 282 -4.36 -16.62 -5.64
N LYS A 283 -3.63 -16.97 -6.70
CA LYS A 283 -2.18 -17.16 -6.66
C LYS A 283 -1.56 -15.85 -6.19
N GLU A 284 -1.48 -15.68 -4.85
CA GLU A 284 -0.83 -14.51 -4.29
C GLU A 284 0.51 -14.38 -4.94
N ILE A 285 0.83 -13.17 -5.37
CA ILE A 285 2.21 -12.80 -5.59
C ILE A 285 2.82 -12.90 -4.19
N ALA A 286 3.34 -14.09 -3.88
CA ALA A 286 4.03 -14.35 -2.63
C ALA A 286 5.01 -13.20 -2.45
N SER A 287 5.12 -12.70 -1.22
CA SER A 287 6.18 -11.74 -0.91
C SER A 287 7.44 -12.26 -1.56
N SER A 288 8.04 -11.47 -2.45
CA SER A 288 9.28 -11.87 -3.09
C SER A 288 10.24 -12.29 -1.98
N ASN A 289 10.84 -13.49 -2.07
CA ASN A 289 11.88 -13.91 -1.12
C ASN A 289 13.15 -13.05 -1.28
N LYS A 290 13.10 -12.07 -2.18
CA LYS A 290 14.18 -11.13 -2.49
C LYS A 290 14.43 -10.22 -1.29
N SER A 291 15.69 -9.98 -1.00
CA SER A 291 16.07 -8.96 -0.03
C SER A 291 15.91 -7.56 -0.62
N VAL A 292 15.46 -6.60 0.19
CA VAL A 292 15.41 -5.19 -0.22
C VAL A 292 16.80 -4.56 -0.40
N THR A 293 17.87 -5.30 -0.12
CA THR A 293 19.26 -4.91 -0.40
C THR A 293 19.69 -5.24 -1.84
N GLU A 294 18.86 -5.95 -2.60
CA GLU A 294 19.02 -6.21 -4.03
C GLU A 294 18.12 -5.28 -4.85
N PRO A 295 18.43 -5.03 -6.16
CA PRO A 295 17.54 -4.24 -6.99
C PRO A 295 16.13 -4.83 -7.04
N PHE A 296 15.10 -4.03 -6.80
CA PHE A 296 13.71 -4.47 -6.70
C PHE A 296 12.72 -3.52 -7.39
N THR A 297 11.53 -4.04 -7.63
CA THR A 297 10.37 -3.30 -8.16
C THR A 297 9.29 -3.20 -7.09
N MET A 298 8.72 -2.01 -6.92
CA MET A 298 7.63 -1.75 -5.98
C MET A 298 6.49 -1.00 -6.65
N LEU A 299 5.26 -1.47 -6.44
CA LEU A 299 4.04 -0.76 -6.82
C LEU A 299 3.53 0.04 -5.63
N LEU A 300 3.46 1.36 -5.79
CA LEU A 300 2.84 2.27 -4.83
C LEU A 300 1.41 2.55 -5.29
N MET A 301 0.45 2.33 -4.40
CA MET A 301 -0.98 2.53 -4.68
C MET A 301 -1.58 3.51 -3.68
N GLY A 302 -2.18 4.58 -4.19
CA GLY A 302 -3.03 5.48 -3.40
C GLY A 302 -4.48 5.20 -3.70
N ILE A 303 -5.29 5.00 -2.67
CA ILE A 303 -6.72 4.72 -2.81
C ILE A 303 -7.57 5.81 -2.20
N ASP A 304 -8.68 6.11 -2.86
CA ASP A 304 -9.70 7.04 -2.35
C ASP A 304 -10.55 6.33 -1.31
N SER A 305 -10.09 6.34 -0.07
CA SER A 305 -10.80 5.79 1.08
C SER A 305 -10.53 6.63 2.32
N THR A 306 -11.61 6.97 3.02
CA THR A 306 -11.58 7.70 4.30
C THR A 306 -11.62 6.75 5.51
N ALA A 307 -11.56 5.44 5.29
CA ALA A 307 -11.57 4.45 6.36
C ALA A 307 -10.42 4.66 7.37
N GLU A 308 -10.71 4.50 8.66
CA GLU A 308 -9.67 4.59 9.72
C GLU A 308 -8.67 3.44 9.65
N VAL A 309 -9.14 2.27 9.21
CA VAL A 309 -8.34 1.06 9.06
C VAL A 309 -8.48 0.58 7.64
N LEU A 310 -7.36 0.54 6.93
CA LEU A 310 -7.31 -0.09 5.62
C LEU A 310 -7.29 -1.61 5.83
N THR A 311 -8.34 -2.27 5.40
CA THR A 311 -8.36 -3.73 5.38
C THR A 311 -7.42 -4.23 4.27
N LYS A 312 -6.75 -5.34 4.51
CA LYS A 312 -5.88 -5.95 3.50
C LYS A 312 -6.73 -6.37 2.30
N ASN A 313 -6.27 -6.09 1.10
CA ASN A 313 -7.03 -6.24 -0.14
C ASN A 313 -8.36 -5.45 -0.18
N ALA A 314 -8.50 -4.37 0.63
CA ALA A 314 -9.64 -3.49 0.48
C ALA A 314 -9.81 -3.13 -1.00
N ILE A 315 -10.99 -3.42 -1.51
CA ILE A 315 -11.37 -3.06 -2.86
C ILE A 315 -11.66 -1.57 -2.82
N ALA A 316 -10.86 -0.81 -3.54
CA ALA A 316 -11.08 0.62 -3.75
C ALA A 316 -10.34 1.02 -5.02
N ASN A 317 -10.85 2.05 -5.70
CA ASN A 317 -10.22 2.54 -6.91
C ASN A 317 -8.76 2.93 -6.67
N GLY A 318 -7.86 2.35 -7.44
CA GLY A 318 -6.46 2.73 -7.47
C GLY A 318 -6.31 4.05 -8.22
N ASP A 319 -6.53 5.17 -7.53
CA ASP A 319 -6.44 6.50 -8.13
C ASP A 319 -5.01 6.93 -8.40
N THR A 320 -4.08 6.39 -7.64
CA THR A 320 -2.64 6.61 -7.81
C THR A 320 -1.95 5.27 -8.00
N LEU A 321 -1.33 5.07 -9.14
CA LEU A 321 -0.54 3.90 -9.46
C LEU A 321 0.84 4.36 -9.88
N ILE A 322 1.86 4.09 -9.06
CA ILE A 322 3.24 4.46 -9.34
C ILE A 322 4.10 3.21 -9.28
N LEU A 323 4.71 2.85 -10.42
CA LEU A 323 5.65 1.76 -10.50
C LEU A 323 7.07 2.31 -10.35
N LEU A 324 7.76 1.80 -9.33
CA LEU A 324 9.11 2.22 -8.94
C LEU A 324 10.06 1.04 -9.04
N THR A 325 11.26 1.26 -9.62
CA THR A 325 12.39 0.37 -9.40
C THR A 325 13.44 1.06 -8.55
N PHE A 326 14.08 0.34 -7.67
CA PHE A 326 15.17 0.86 -6.84
C PHE A 326 16.35 -0.10 -6.83
N ASN A 327 17.54 0.46 -7.04
CA ASN A 327 18.79 -0.27 -6.93
C ASN A 327 19.58 0.22 -5.71
N PRO A 328 19.59 -0.53 -4.59
CA PRO A 328 20.27 -0.12 -3.37
C PRO A 328 21.79 0.00 -3.50
N LYS A 329 22.38 -0.69 -4.50
CA LYS A 329 23.83 -0.65 -4.74
C LYS A 329 24.27 0.68 -5.34
N THR A 330 23.50 1.17 -6.33
CA THR A 330 23.79 2.42 -7.06
C THR A 330 23.04 3.62 -6.52
N LEU A 331 22.02 3.41 -5.68
CA LEU A 331 21.05 4.39 -5.20
C LEU A 331 20.25 5.07 -6.32
N ASN A 332 20.13 4.40 -7.46
CA ASN A 332 19.31 4.84 -8.56
C ASN A 332 17.90 4.28 -8.45
N ALA A 333 16.91 5.10 -8.79
CA ALA A 333 15.51 4.72 -8.88
C ALA A 333 14.91 5.16 -10.22
N THR A 334 13.95 4.38 -10.73
CA THR A 334 13.07 4.84 -11.82
C THR A 334 11.65 4.91 -11.27
N MET A 335 10.86 5.88 -11.73
CA MET A 335 9.50 6.10 -11.26
C MET A 335 8.58 6.49 -12.41
N VAL A 336 7.48 5.74 -12.60
CA VAL A 336 6.45 6.04 -13.59
C VAL A 336 5.07 6.02 -12.97
N SER A 337 4.29 7.07 -13.19
CA SER A 337 2.86 7.07 -12.90
C SER A 337 2.10 6.40 -14.03
N ILE A 338 1.20 5.48 -13.68
CA ILE A 338 0.31 4.79 -14.61
C ILE A 338 -1.05 5.46 -14.50
N PRO A 339 -1.54 6.15 -15.56
CA PRO A 339 -2.86 6.76 -15.52
C PRO A 339 -3.94 5.71 -15.20
N ARG A 340 -4.84 6.02 -14.26
CA ARG A 340 -5.89 5.09 -13.80
C ARG A 340 -6.83 4.65 -14.93
N ASP A 341 -7.01 5.48 -15.95
CA ASP A 341 -7.83 5.21 -17.11
C ASP A 341 -7.08 4.49 -18.24
N SER A 342 -5.84 3.98 -17.97
CA SER A 342 -5.06 3.22 -18.94
C SER A 342 -5.82 1.98 -19.41
N TYR A 343 -6.05 1.89 -20.72
CA TYR A 343 -6.80 0.81 -21.37
C TYR A 343 -5.86 -0.35 -21.65
N LEU A 344 -5.96 -1.40 -20.85
CA LEU A 344 -5.03 -2.53 -20.81
C LEU A 344 -5.77 -3.86 -20.73
N PRO A 345 -5.17 -4.98 -21.19
CA PRO A 345 -5.65 -6.33 -20.88
C PRO A 345 -5.67 -6.57 -19.37
N ILE A 346 -6.82 -6.84 -18.78
CA ILE A 346 -6.98 -7.11 -17.34
C ILE A 346 -6.63 -8.58 -17.05
N ALA A 347 -5.57 -8.80 -16.31
CA ALA A 347 -4.95 -10.13 -16.15
C ALA A 347 -5.87 -11.19 -15.54
N CYS A 348 -6.77 -10.81 -14.63
CA CYS A 348 -7.69 -11.73 -13.95
C CYS A 348 -9.03 -11.93 -14.68
N TRP A 349 -9.27 -11.19 -15.77
CA TRP A 349 -10.51 -11.36 -16.54
C TRP A 349 -10.42 -12.51 -17.54
N PRO A 350 -11.53 -13.22 -17.80
CA PRO A 350 -11.59 -14.22 -18.85
C PRO A 350 -11.15 -13.63 -20.19
N GLY A 351 -10.24 -14.33 -20.90
CA GLY A 351 -9.70 -13.86 -22.16
C GLY A 351 -8.77 -12.64 -22.08
N LYS A 352 -8.53 -12.12 -20.87
CA LYS A 352 -7.77 -10.87 -20.64
C LYS A 352 -8.33 -9.71 -21.46
N ASP A 353 -9.66 -9.53 -21.44
CA ASP A 353 -10.28 -8.40 -22.11
C ASP A 353 -9.68 -7.07 -21.64
N GLU A 354 -9.53 -6.12 -22.60
CA GLU A 354 -8.99 -4.80 -22.31
C GLU A 354 -10.05 -3.90 -21.67
N ASN A 355 -9.64 -3.20 -20.61
CA ASN A 355 -10.44 -2.18 -19.95
C ASN A 355 -9.53 -1.21 -19.18
N LYS A 356 -10.13 -0.21 -18.52
CA LYS A 356 -9.39 0.68 -17.62
C LYS A 356 -8.69 -0.12 -16.53
N ILE A 357 -7.42 0.17 -16.28
CA ILE A 357 -6.63 -0.52 -15.26
C ILE A 357 -7.25 -0.39 -13.86
N THR A 358 -7.95 0.72 -13.58
CA THR A 358 -8.63 0.91 -12.29
C THR A 358 -9.64 -0.20 -11.99
N HIS A 359 -10.27 -0.81 -13.00
CA HIS A 359 -11.21 -1.92 -12.83
C HIS A 359 -10.52 -3.21 -12.32
N ALA A 360 -9.20 -3.36 -12.51
CA ALA A 360 -8.45 -4.47 -11.89
C ALA A 360 -8.44 -4.40 -10.36
N ALA A 361 -8.55 -3.20 -9.78
CA ALA A 361 -8.56 -3.02 -8.33
C ALA A 361 -9.79 -3.66 -7.66
N ALA A 362 -10.92 -3.73 -8.36
CA ALA A 362 -12.14 -4.41 -7.91
C ALA A 362 -11.95 -5.92 -7.65
N TYR A 363 -10.89 -6.50 -8.22
CA TYR A 363 -10.54 -7.92 -8.10
C TYR A 363 -9.31 -8.14 -7.21
N GLY A 364 -8.92 -7.13 -6.44
CA GLY A 364 -7.86 -7.20 -5.45
C GLY A 364 -6.47 -6.84 -5.98
N ASN A 365 -5.51 -6.79 -5.04
CA ASN A 365 -4.15 -6.35 -5.32
C ASN A 365 -3.44 -7.26 -6.35
N ASP A 366 -3.72 -8.56 -6.34
CA ASP A 366 -3.07 -9.53 -7.24
C ASP A 366 -3.51 -9.32 -8.69
N CYS A 367 -4.78 -9.01 -8.93
CA CYS A 367 -5.26 -8.68 -10.28
C CYS A 367 -4.59 -7.42 -10.80
N MET A 368 -4.51 -6.36 -9.98
CA MET A 368 -3.83 -5.11 -10.31
C MET A 368 -2.34 -5.34 -10.62
N MET A 369 -1.63 -6.05 -9.74
CA MET A 369 -0.20 -6.32 -9.90
C MET A 369 0.07 -7.17 -11.16
N ASN A 370 -0.72 -8.23 -11.37
CA ASN A 370 -0.56 -9.08 -12.56
C ASN A 370 -0.85 -8.31 -13.85
N THR A 371 -1.85 -7.42 -13.85
CA THR A 371 -2.16 -6.56 -14.99
C THR A 371 -0.98 -5.65 -15.33
N ILE A 372 -0.36 -5.02 -14.33
CA ILE A 372 0.81 -4.15 -14.52
C ILE A 372 2.03 -4.98 -14.95
N GLN A 373 2.26 -6.15 -14.35
CA GLN A 373 3.36 -7.05 -14.72
C GLN A 373 3.24 -7.53 -16.18
N ASP A 374 2.05 -7.94 -16.58
CA ASP A 374 1.79 -8.35 -17.97
C ASP A 374 2.04 -7.21 -18.96
N PHE A 375 1.62 -5.99 -18.61
CA PHE A 375 1.79 -4.83 -19.48
C PHE A 375 3.23 -4.38 -19.63
N PHE A 376 3.99 -4.29 -18.52
CA PHE A 376 5.39 -3.84 -18.56
C PHE A 376 6.40 -4.98 -18.77
N GLY A 377 6.02 -6.25 -18.58
CA GLY A 377 6.95 -7.38 -18.67
C GLY A 377 8.07 -7.31 -17.62
N VAL A 378 7.76 -6.79 -16.43
CA VAL A 378 8.66 -6.67 -15.28
C VAL A 378 7.94 -7.19 -14.05
N ASN A 379 8.59 -8.07 -13.27
CA ASN A 379 8.01 -8.57 -12.02
C ASN A 379 7.91 -7.44 -10.99
N ILE A 380 6.83 -7.42 -10.22
CA ILE A 380 6.65 -6.54 -9.07
C ILE A 380 6.98 -7.35 -7.81
N ASP A 381 8.06 -6.99 -7.14
CA ASP A 381 8.52 -7.68 -5.92
C ASP A 381 7.67 -7.30 -4.70
N TYR A 382 7.32 -6.02 -4.60
CA TYR A 382 6.60 -5.47 -3.45
C TYR A 382 5.48 -4.53 -3.88
N TYR A 383 4.51 -4.37 -3.00
CA TYR A 383 3.55 -3.27 -3.09
C TYR A 383 3.38 -2.57 -1.74
N ALA A 384 2.99 -1.31 -1.80
CA ALA A 384 2.52 -0.53 -0.67
C ALA A 384 1.27 0.24 -1.09
N LYS A 385 0.16 -0.01 -0.42
CA LYS A 385 -1.14 0.64 -0.63
C LYS A 385 -1.50 1.47 0.58
N ILE A 386 -1.82 2.75 0.36
CA ILE A 386 -2.14 3.71 1.41
C ILE A 386 -3.42 4.47 1.06
N ASN A 387 -4.25 4.75 2.06
CA ASN A 387 -5.42 5.61 1.91
C ASN A 387 -5.13 7.06 2.30
N PHE A 388 -6.10 7.96 2.13
CA PHE A 388 -5.94 9.39 2.43
C PHE A 388 -5.51 9.67 3.86
N LYS A 389 -6.17 9.04 4.85
CA LYS A 389 -5.79 9.22 6.26
C LYS A 389 -4.39 8.71 6.55
N GLY A 390 -3.96 7.67 5.86
CA GLY A 390 -2.60 7.14 5.94
C GLY A 390 -1.57 8.13 5.41
N LEU A 391 -1.84 8.77 4.27
CA LEU A 391 -0.95 9.80 3.72
C LEU A 391 -0.83 10.99 4.67
N VAL A 392 -1.96 11.50 5.18
CA VAL A 392 -1.98 12.60 6.16
C VAL A 392 -1.13 12.23 7.38
N LYS A 393 -1.40 11.07 8.00
CA LYS A 393 -0.66 10.58 9.15
C LYS A 393 0.84 10.38 8.88
N LEU A 394 1.19 9.89 7.68
CA LEU A 394 2.59 9.69 7.28
C LEU A 394 3.34 11.02 7.19
N VAL A 395 2.76 11.99 6.50
CA VAL A 395 3.36 13.32 6.32
C VAL A 395 3.54 14.02 7.68
N ASP A 396 2.52 13.98 8.55
CA ASP A 396 2.61 14.57 9.88
C ASP A 396 3.64 13.85 10.77
N ALA A 397 3.72 12.53 10.71
CA ALA A 397 4.67 11.73 11.49
C ALA A 397 6.14 12.02 11.12
N VAL A 398 6.42 12.34 9.84
CA VAL A 398 7.77 12.76 9.42
C VAL A 398 8.05 14.23 9.69
N GLY A 399 7.04 15.00 10.14
CA GLY A 399 7.16 16.45 10.44
C GLY A 399 7.02 17.33 9.21
N GLY A 400 6.14 16.95 8.27
CA GLY A 400 5.84 17.68 7.03
C GLY A 400 6.80 17.38 5.89
N VAL A 401 6.39 17.74 4.67
CA VAL A 401 7.16 17.57 3.42
C VAL A 401 7.35 18.90 2.73
N GLU A 402 8.54 19.15 2.17
CA GLU A 402 8.89 20.37 1.48
C GLU A 402 8.65 20.19 -0.03
N VAL A 403 7.80 21.04 -0.61
CA VAL A 403 7.50 21.09 -2.04
C VAL A 403 7.47 22.52 -2.55
N ASP A 404 7.55 22.68 -3.88
CA ASP A 404 7.38 23.97 -4.55
C ASP A 404 6.00 24.02 -5.21
N VAL A 405 5.10 24.82 -4.63
CA VAL A 405 3.71 24.93 -5.08
C VAL A 405 3.65 25.93 -6.25
N PRO A 406 3.28 25.50 -7.47
CA PRO A 406 3.38 26.34 -8.67
C PRO A 406 2.44 27.56 -8.64
N HIS A 407 1.26 27.43 -8.07
CA HIS A 407 0.26 28.48 -7.85
C HIS A 407 -0.63 28.09 -6.68
N THR A 408 -1.45 29.01 -6.17
CA THR A 408 -2.34 28.70 -5.05
C THR A 408 -3.32 27.59 -5.44
N LEU A 409 -3.34 26.53 -4.63
CA LEU A 409 -4.18 25.33 -4.79
C LEU A 409 -5.11 25.21 -3.59
N CYS A 410 -6.39 24.98 -3.84
CA CYS A 410 -7.38 24.74 -2.78
C CYS A 410 -8.11 23.41 -2.99
N THR A 411 -8.73 22.87 -1.95
CA THR A 411 -9.68 21.77 -2.08
C THR A 411 -10.82 22.13 -3.04
N ASP A 412 -11.41 21.15 -3.72
CA ASP A 412 -12.44 21.38 -4.77
C ASP A 412 -13.64 22.22 -4.32
N ASN A 413 -13.96 22.25 -3.02
CA ASN A 413 -15.00 23.06 -2.42
C ASN A 413 -14.40 24.20 -1.59
N SER A 414 -13.71 25.14 -2.24
CA SER A 414 -13.07 26.29 -1.61
C SER A 414 -13.98 27.20 -0.78
N ASN A 415 -15.30 27.07 -0.95
CA ASN A 415 -16.30 27.85 -0.20
C ASN A 415 -16.73 27.18 1.13
N ARG A 416 -16.21 26.01 1.47
CA ARG A 416 -16.47 25.37 2.76
C ARG A 416 -15.55 25.94 3.86
N GLU A 417 -16.06 26.00 5.10
CA GLU A 417 -15.27 26.44 6.25
C GLU A 417 -14.03 25.60 6.53
N ASP A 418 -14.03 24.32 6.10
CA ASP A 418 -12.96 23.35 6.23
C ASP A 418 -12.04 23.27 4.99
N ALA A 419 -12.17 24.20 4.04
CA ALA A 419 -11.36 24.21 2.83
C ALA A 419 -9.87 24.46 3.16
N VAL A 420 -9.01 23.58 2.64
CA VAL A 420 -7.55 23.70 2.74
C VAL A 420 -7.03 24.38 1.49
N CYS A 421 -6.38 25.53 1.66
CA CYS A 421 -5.68 26.27 0.59
C CYS A 421 -4.17 26.28 0.86
N ILE A 422 -3.39 26.10 -0.20
CA ILE A 422 -1.94 26.10 -0.20
C ILE A 422 -1.47 27.23 -1.11
N HIS A 423 -0.72 28.18 -0.58
CA HIS A 423 -0.23 29.30 -1.38
C HIS A 423 0.94 28.90 -2.29
N ALA A 424 1.16 29.66 -3.36
CA ALA A 424 2.30 29.46 -4.25
C ALA A 424 3.65 29.63 -3.54
N GLY A 425 4.66 28.89 -4.03
CA GLY A 425 6.04 28.94 -3.59
C GLY A 425 6.50 27.76 -2.74
N ARG A 426 7.80 27.76 -2.47
CA ARG A 426 8.45 26.67 -1.71
C ARG A 426 8.07 26.72 -0.24
N GLN A 427 7.49 25.66 0.29
CA GLN A 427 7.00 25.58 1.65
C GLN A 427 6.93 24.13 2.17
N THR A 428 6.80 24.00 3.49
CA THR A 428 6.59 22.71 4.14
C THR A 428 5.09 22.50 4.32
N LEU A 429 4.56 21.44 3.71
CA LEU A 429 3.15 21.03 3.83
C LEU A 429 2.97 20.08 5.00
N ASN A 430 1.90 20.26 5.78
CA ASN A 430 1.40 19.26 6.72
C ASN A 430 0.60 18.17 5.96
N GLY A 431 0.05 17.19 6.69
CA GLY A 431 -0.65 16.07 6.08
C GLY A 431 -1.84 16.45 5.21
N GLU A 432 -2.72 17.33 5.70
CA GLU A 432 -3.92 17.79 4.95
C GLU A 432 -3.54 18.63 3.73
N GLN A 433 -2.54 19.47 3.85
CA GLN A 433 -2.01 20.25 2.74
C GLN A 433 -1.36 19.35 1.68
N ALA A 434 -0.58 18.34 2.11
CA ALA A 434 0.03 17.38 1.20
C ALA A 434 -1.03 16.53 0.47
N LEU A 435 -2.11 16.15 1.16
CA LEU A 435 -3.24 15.48 0.54
C LEU A 435 -3.93 16.37 -0.49
N THR A 436 -4.19 17.64 -0.15
CA THR A 436 -4.76 18.64 -1.08
C THR A 436 -3.88 18.81 -2.31
N PHE A 437 -2.56 18.92 -2.14
CA PHE A 437 -1.59 19.02 -3.22
C PHE A 437 -1.61 17.78 -4.13
N ALA A 438 -1.63 16.58 -3.55
CA ALA A 438 -1.62 15.31 -4.29
C ALA A 438 -2.94 14.99 -5.01
N ARG A 439 -4.07 15.57 -4.56
CA ARG A 439 -5.41 15.33 -5.15
C ARG A 439 -5.82 16.40 -6.16
N ASN A 440 -5.20 17.59 -6.12
CA ASN A 440 -5.60 18.68 -6.99
C ASN A 440 -5.45 18.28 -8.46
N ARG A 441 -6.51 18.50 -9.24
CA ARG A 441 -6.59 18.17 -10.67
C ARG A 441 -7.15 19.33 -11.48
N LYS A 442 -8.28 19.91 -11.01
CA LYS A 442 -9.05 20.89 -11.78
C LYS A 442 -8.33 22.23 -11.92
N GLN A 443 -7.45 22.54 -10.99
CA GLN A 443 -6.67 23.81 -10.97
C GLN A 443 -5.33 23.65 -11.69
N LEU A 444 -5.00 22.46 -12.22
CA LEU A 444 -3.75 22.22 -12.94
C LEU A 444 -3.97 22.27 -14.45
N ALA A 445 -3.07 22.96 -15.14
CA ALA A 445 -3.11 23.09 -16.60
C ALA A 445 -3.08 21.74 -17.33
N ASN A 446 -2.37 20.76 -16.75
CA ASN A 446 -2.20 19.41 -17.31
C ASN A 446 -3.18 18.38 -16.71
N GLY A 447 -4.17 18.80 -15.92
CA GLY A 447 -5.20 17.93 -15.37
C GLY A 447 -4.64 16.72 -14.60
N ASP A 448 -4.98 15.51 -15.02
CA ASP A 448 -4.53 14.25 -14.40
C ASP A 448 -3.02 14.05 -14.42
N PHE A 449 -2.34 14.52 -15.44
CA PHE A 449 -0.87 14.42 -15.52
C PHE A 449 -0.20 15.34 -14.50
N GLY A 450 -0.71 16.57 -14.32
CA GLY A 450 -0.26 17.47 -13.26
C GLY A 450 -0.46 16.88 -11.86
N ARG A 451 -1.61 16.22 -11.64
CA ARG A 451 -1.85 15.46 -10.40
C ARG A 451 -0.81 14.36 -10.20
N ALA A 452 -0.51 13.58 -11.23
CA ALA A 452 0.50 12.53 -11.16
C ALA A 452 1.90 13.09 -10.87
N GLU A 453 2.27 14.24 -11.43
CA GLU A 453 3.52 14.96 -11.12
C GLU A 453 3.55 15.37 -9.64
N HIS A 454 2.50 15.96 -9.10
CA HIS A 454 2.37 16.31 -7.68
C HIS A 454 2.49 15.09 -6.75
N GLN A 455 1.88 13.95 -7.12
CA GLN A 455 2.00 12.71 -6.35
C GLN A 455 3.44 12.21 -6.30
N GLN A 456 4.15 12.25 -7.43
CA GLN A 456 5.58 11.90 -7.48
C GLN A 456 6.41 12.87 -6.63
N GLU A 457 6.09 14.15 -6.64
CA GLU A 457 6.77 15.18 -5.86
C GLU A 457 6.62 14.95 -4.35
N ILE A 458 5.41 14.60 -3.87
CA ILE A 458 5.19 14.19 -2.48
C ILE A 458 6.04 12.96 -2.11
N ILE A 459 6.11 11.95 -2.99
CA ILE A 459 6.93 10.76 -2.73
C ILE A 459 8.41 11.14 -2.63
N MET A 460 8.91 11.97 -3.54
CA MET A 460 10.29 12.45 -3.50
C MET A 460 10.58 13.26 -2.23
N ALA A 461 9.66 14.13 -1.84
CA ALA A 461 9.76 14.92 -0.61
C ALA A 461 9.73 14.02 0.66
N LEU A 462 8.89 12.97 0.67
CA LEU A 462 8.88 11.96 1.73
C LEU A 462 10.21 11.21 1.81
N ILE A 463 10.74 10.71 0.69
CA ILE A 463 12.04 10.03 0.64
C ILE A 463 13.14 10.96 1.16
N ASN A 464 13.13 12.23 0.75
CA ASN A 464 14.08 13.23 1.20
C ASN A 464 13.99 13.49 2.72
N LYS A 465 12.77 13.56 3.25
CA LYS A 465 12.54 13.73 4.69
C LYS A 465 12.94 12.49 5.48
N MET A 466 12.63 11.31 4.99
CA MET A 466 12.99 10.03 5.63
C MET A 466 14.51 9.86 5.75
N ARG A 467 15.32 10.39 4.81
CA ARG A 467 16.80 10.42 4.92
C ARG A 467 17.30 11.13 6.17
N THR A 468 16.54 12.05 6.73
CA THR A 468 16.96 12.81 7.92
C THR A 468 16.64 12.07 9.23
N ILE A 469 15.94 10.94 9.18
CA ILE A 469 15.51 10.18 10.35
C ILE A 469 16.56 9.13 10.70
N THR A 470 17.44 9.48 11.63
CA THR A 470 18.53 8.60 12.09
C THR A 470 18.16 7.74 13.30
N GLU A 471 17.07 8.07 14.00
CA GLU A 471 16.67 7.40 15.23
C GLU A 471 15.68 6.26 14.96
N VAL A 472 16.01 5.06 15.44
CA VAL A 472 15.11 3.86 15.38
C VAL A 472 13.76 4.16 16.03
N SER A 473 13.75 4.93 17.12
CA SER A 473 12.53 5.32 17.82
C SER A 473 11.56 6.11 16.93
N LYS A 474 12.06 7.07 16.16
CA LYS A 474 11.26 7.87 15.21
C LYS A 474 10.75 7.00 14.05
N PHE A 475 11.64 6.18 13.47
CA PHE A 475 11.24 5.24 12.41
C PHE A 475 10.10 4.32 12.87
N ARG A 476 10.22 3.75 14.07
CA ARG A 476 9.16 2.95 14.69
C ARG A 476 7.86 3.74 14.88
N THR A 477 7.94 4.97 15.38
CA THR A 477 6.75 5.82 15.59
C THR A 477 6.02 6.06 14.27
N ILE A 478 6.75 6.35 13.19
CA ILE A 478 6.18 6.52 11.84
C ILE A 478 5.47 5.24 11.40
N LEU A 479 6.15 4.09 11.48
CA LEU A 479 5.55 2.81 11.09
C LEU A 479 4.26 2.51 11.88
N ASN A 480 4.26 2.72 13.19
CA ASN A 480 3.08 2.51 14.03
C ASN A 480 1.93 3.45 13.66
N THR A 481 2.25 4.71 13.35
CA THR A 481 1.25 5.73 13.00
C THR A 481 0.49 5.34 11.73
N VAL A 482 1.18 4.75 10.74
CA VAL A 482 0.59 4.40 9.44
C VAL A 482 0.12 2.95 9.35
N SER A 483 0.45 2.09 10.32
CA SER A 483 0.23 0.63 10.26
C SER A 483 -1.21 0.21 9.96
N ASN A 484 -2.20 0.97 10.42
CA ASN A 484 -3.62 0.71 10.16
C ASN A 484 -4.10 1.22 8.80
N SER A 485 -3.35 2.11 8.18
CA SER A 485 -3.68 2.75 6.90
C SER A 485 -2.75 2.31 5.76
N LEU A 486 -1.95 1.27 6.01
CA LEU A 486 -0.99 0.69 5.06
C LEU A 486 -1.31 -0.78 4.83
N ASP A 487 -1.44 -1.18 3.58
CA ASP A 487 -1.48 -2.57 3.14
C ASP A 487 -0.24 -2.88 2.28
N THR A 488 0.47 -3.96 2.58
CA THR A 488 1.71 -4.34 1.89
C THR A 488 1.95 -5.85 1.96
N ASN A 489 2.68 -6.39 0.97
CA ASN A 489 3.20 -7.75 1.01
C ASN A 489 4.61 -7.86 1.65
N LEU A 490 5.18 -6.75 2.13
CA LEU A 490 6.46 -6.76 2.82
C LEU A 490 6.37 -7.57 4.11
N THR A 491 7.30 -8.49 4.29
CA THR A 491 7.46 -9.20 5.56
C THR A 491 8.07 -8.29 6.63
N THR A 492 7.86 -8.60 7.90
CA THR A 492 8.49 -7.89 9.01
C THR A 492 10.01 -7.79 8.84
N LYS A 493 10.64 -8.86 8.35
CA LYS A 493 12.09 -8.89 8.05
C LYS A 493 12.46 -7.86 6.99
N GLN A 494 11.74 -7.80 5.87
CA GLN A 494 12.00 -6.85 4.79
C GLN A 494 11.78 -5.39 5.22
N ILE A 495 10.78 -5.13 6.06
CA ILE A 495 10.57 -3.80 6.66
C ILE A 495 11.78 -3.38 7.52
N LEU A 496 12.34 -4.32 8.28
CA LEU A 496 13.56 -4.09 9.06
C LEU A 496 14.79 -3.91 8.16
N GLU A 497 14.86 -4.61 7.04
CA GLU A 497 15.94 -4.43 6.05
C GLU A 497 15.90 -3.03 5.41
N PHE A 498 14.72 -2.45 5.18
CA PHE A 498 14.59 -1.06 4.70
C PHE A 498 15.23 -0.04 5.65
N TYR A 499 15.18 -0.29 6.97
CA TYR A 499 15.89 0.55 7.93
C TYR A 499 17.41 0.55 7.68
N ASN A 500 18.01 -0.61 7.39
CA ASN A 500 19.43 -0.69 7.08
C ASN A 500 19.78 0.00 5.76
N VAL A 501 18.94 -0.16 4.73
CA VAL A 501 19.10 0.57 3.45
C VAL A 501 19.05 2.07 3.70
N GLY A 502 18.08 2.55 4.48
CA GLY A 502 17.97 3.96 4.86
C GLY A 502 19.22 4.45 5.60
N LYS A 503 19.74 3.67 6.55
CA LYS A 503 20.97 3.98 7.29
C LYS A 503 22.20 4.05 6.39
N ASP A 504 22.31 3.13 5.42
CA ASP A 504 23.42 3.13 4.45
C ASP A 504 23.34 4.36 3.53
N ILE A 505 22.13 4.73 3.09
CA ILE A 505 21.87 5.97 2.35
C ILE A 505 22.34 7.19 3.16
N ILE A 506 21.96 7.28 4.45
CA ILE A 506 22.36 8.39 5.34
C ILE A 506 23.89 8.44 5.46
N LYS A 507 24.54 7.29 5.66
CA LYS A 507 26.00 7.22 5.76
C LYS A 507 26.69 7.72 4.49
N ARG A 508 26.24 7.29 3.32
CA ARG A 508 26.76 7.75 2.02
C ARG A 508 26.43 9.22 1.78
N SER A 509 25.27 9.73 2.23
CA SER A 509 24.85 11.12 2.05
C SER A 509 25.64 12.10 2.89
N SER A 510 26.30 11.65 3.97
CA SER A 510 27.26 12.49 4.69
C SER A 510 28.55 12.77 3.90
N GLU A 511 28.83 11.94 2.90
CA GLU A 511 30.01 12.05 2.03
C GLU A 511 29.71 12.78 0.70
N GLN A 512 28.44 12.72 0.22
CA GLN A 512 27.98 13.35 -1.03
C GLN A 512 26.55 13.87 -0.89
N SER A 513 26.27 15.10 -1.29
CA SER A 513 24.98 15.79 -1.07
C SER A 513 23.80 15.23 -1.89
N ASP A 514 24.03 14.53 -3.00
CA ASP A 514 23.01 14.17 -3.99
C ASP A 514 23.07 12.67 -4.33
N LEU A 515 22.74 11.80 -3.37
CA LEU A 515 22.99 10.37 -3.52
C LEU A 515 21.88 9.54 -4.12
N ILE A 516 20.61 9.91 -3.93
CA ILE A 516 19.51 9.18 -4.55
C ILE A 516 19.14 9.88 -5.84
N ASN A 517 19.39 9.20 -6.96
CA ASN A 517 18.98 9.67 -8.27
C ASN A 517 17.68 9.00 -8.67
N ILE A 518 16.64 9.80 -8.96
CA ILE A 518 15.34 9.30 -9.38
C ILE A 518 15.09 9.74 -10.82
N GLN A 519 15.02 8.76 -11.72
CA GLN A 519 14.60 8.97 -13.08
C GLN A 519 13.09 8.93 -13.16
N GLN A 520 12.44 10.09 -13.29
CA GLN A 520 11.02 10.14 -13.64
C GLN A 520 10.81 9.68 -15.06
N MET A 521 9.72 8.96 -15.27
CA MET A 521 9.34 8.43 -16.58
C MET A 521 7.86 8.76 -16.80
N PHE A 522 7.48 8.90 -18.06
CA PHE A 522 6.13 9.28 -18.47
C PHE A 522 5.57 8.30 -19.48
N LEU A 523 4.45 7.66 -19.17
CA LEU A 523 3.74 6.79 -20.08
C LEU A 523 2.88 7.62 -21.02
N SER A 524 3.40 7.89 -22.23
CA SER A 524 2.63 8.58 -23.28
C SER A 524 1.51 7.71 -23.81
N GLY A 525 0.42 8.31 -24.23
CA GLY A 525 -0.74 7.62 -24.79
C GLY A 525 -1.68 8.59 -25.47
N ALA A 526 -2.85 8.10 -25.87
CA ALA A 526 -3.90 8.86 -26.52
C ALA A 526 -5.24 8.73 -25.78
N ASP A 527 -5.96 9.83 -25.71
CA ASP A 527 -7.34 9.87 -25.22
C ASP A 527 -8.28 9.27 -26.25
N GLN A 528 -9.13 8.34 -25.85
CA GLN A 528 -10.08 7.71 -26.73
C GLN A 528 -11.39 7.38 -26.00
N MET A 529 -12.51 7.78 -26.60
CA MET A 529 -13.85 7.39 -26.14
C MET A 529 -14.21 6.06 -26.76
N ILE A 530 -14.23 4.97 -25.98
CA ILE A 530 -14.47 3.58 -26.44
C ILE A 530 -15.76 3.07 -25.82
N TYR A 531 -16.58 2.37 -26.60
CA TYR A 531 -17.74 1.67 -26.07
C TYR A 531 -17.30 0.47 -25.23
N ASP A 532 -17.73 0.48 -23.96
CA ASP A 532 -17.50 -0.59 -23.01
C ASP A 532 -18.67 -1.58 -23.04
N GLU A 533 -18.38 -2.84 -23.35
CA GLU A 533 -19.39 -3.90 -23.49
C GLU A 533 -20.08 -4.26 -22.15
N ARG A 534 -19.36 -4.14 -21.04
CA ARG A 534 -19.84 -4.48 -19.71
C ARG A 534 -20.70 -3.38 -19.12
N MET A 535 -20.25 -2.12 -19.31
CA MET A 535 -21.00 -0.94 -18.87
C MET A 535 -22.07 -0.50 -19.87
N ARG A 536 -22.09 -1.10 -21.07
CA ARG A 536 -23.03 -0.77 -22.18
C ARG A 536 -23.07 0.72 -22.52
N MET A 537 -21.95 1.42 -22.38
CA MET A 537 -21.83 2.84 -22.62
C MET A 537 -20.45 3.23 -23.15
N VAL A 538 -20.37 4.45 -23.70
CA VAL A 538 -19.10 5.00 -24.18
C VAL A 538 -18.34 5.62 -23.02
N LEU A 539 -17.14 5.11 -22.74
CA LEU A 539 -16.27 5.59 -21.66
C LEU A 539 -14.99 6.20 -22.20
N TYR A 540 -14.50 7.21 -21.49
CA TYR A 540 -13.16 7.73 -21.69
C TYR A 540 -12.12 6.67 -21.32
N ASN A 541 -11.09 6.51 -22.16
CA ASN A 541 -9.97 5.62 -21.95
C ASN A 541 -8.68 6.31 -22.37
N TYR A 542 -7.60 6.01 -21.68
CA TYR A 542 -6.24 6.40 -22.04
C TYR A 542 -5.54 5.20 -22.69
N VAL A 543 -5.26 5.27 -23.97
CA VAL A 543 -4.60 4.16 -24.70
C VAL A 543 -3.09 4.38 -24.70
N PRO A 544 -2.31 3.60 -23.92
CA PRO A 544 -0.87 3.78 -23.80
C PRO A 544 -0.14 3.52 -25.12
N ASN A 545 0.90 4.33 -25.39
CA ASN A 545 1.77 4.15 -26.54
C ASN A 545 2.81 3.06 -26.27
N THR A 546 2.86 2.05 -27.15
CA THR A 546 3.77 0.90 -26.99
C THR A 546 5.24 1.27 -26.98
N ARG A 547 5.67 2.26 -27.81
CA ARG A 547 7.05 2.73 -27.83
C ARG A 547 7.44 3.45 -26.53
N SER A 548 6.50 4.23 -25.97
CA SER A 548 6.69 4.87 -24.68
C SER A 548 6.88 3.82 -23.59
N ARG A 549 5.99 2.81 -23.54
CA ARG A 549 6.11 1.67 -22.63
C ARG A 549 7.45 0.97 -22.78
N ASP A 550 7.88 0.67 -24.01
CA ASP A 550 9.11 -0.07 -24.26
C ASP A 550 10.36 0.71 -23.82
N ALA A 551 10.36 2.04 -23.98
CA ALA A 551 11.43 2.91 -23.47
C ALA A 551 11.49 2.88 -21.91
N ILE A 552 10.32 2.92 -21.26
CA ILE A 552 10.19 2.80 -19.80
C ILE A 552 10.70 1.44 -19.32
N VAL A 553 10.25 0.36 -19.97
CA VAL A 553 10.67 -1.02 -19.64
C VAL A 553 12.18 -1.21 -19.77
N GLN A 554 12.78 -0.63 -20.81
CA GLN A 554 14.23 -0.67 -20.99
C GLN A 554 14.96 -0.01 -19.82
N ALA A 555 14.54 1.20 -19.43
CA ALA A 555 15.13 1.92 -18.31
C ALA A 555 14.95 1.17 -16.98
N MET A 556 13.77 0.58 -16.73
CA MET A 556 13.53 -0.23 -15.55
C MET A 556 14.43 -1.46 -15.49
N LYS A 557 14.57 -2.20 -16.62
CA LYS A 557 15.43 -3.38 -16.70
C LYS A 557 16.91 -3.04 -16.53
N GLU A 558 17.36 -1.89 -17.01
CA GLU A 558 18.71 -1.37 -16.79
C GLU A 558 18.95 -1.09 -15.30
N ASN A 559 18.01 -0.41 -14.61
CA ASN A 559 18.14 -0.14 -13.19
C ASN A 559 18.11 -1.41 -12.32
N LEU A 560 17.35 -2.43 -12.76
CA LEU A 560 17.26 -3.74 -12.12
C LEU A 560 18.45 -4.67 -12.42
N GLU A 561 19.45 -4.22 -13.19
CA GLU A 561 20.60 -5.04 -13.64
C GLU A 561 20.18 -6.26 -14.49
N LEU A 562 19.01 -6.24 -15.12
CA LEU A 562 18.51 -7.32 -15.97
C LEU A 562 19.06 -7.24 -17.39
N VAL A 563 19.50 -6.06 -17.82
CA VAL A 563 20.13 -5.78 -19.12
C VAL A 563 21.28 -4.80 -18.92
N PRO A 564 22.27 -4.75 -19.87
CA PRO A 564 23.36 -3.78 -19.77
C PRO A 564 22.87 -2.33 -19.79
N HIS A 565 23.50 -1.48 -18.98
CA HIS A 565 23.18 -0.06 -18.90
C HIS A 565 23.46 0.66 -20.24
N LYS A 566 22.49 1.45 -20.70
CA LYS A 566 22.60 2.29 -21.90
C LYS A 566 22.17 3.73 -21.65
N ASN A 567 21.00 3.90 -20.99
CA ASN A 567 20.34 5.21 -20.85
C ASN A 567 20.33 5.74 -19.43
N ILE A 568 20.50 4.88 -18.44
CA ILE A 568 20.41 5.22 -17.02
C ILE A 568 21.72 5.07 -16.24
N THR A 569 22.85 4.95 -16.94
CA THR A 569 24.18 4.89 -16.31
C THR A 569 24.50 6.15 -15.51
N GLU A 570 23.99 7.30 -15.97
CA GLU A 570 24.16 8.59 -15.33
C GLU A 570 22.82 9.34 -15.30
N PHE A 571 22.26 9.54 -14.11
CA PHE A 571 21.09 10.41 -13.93
C PHE A 571 21.54 11.87 -13.94
N SER A 572 20.84 12.71 -14.71
CA SER A 572 21.14 14.13 -14.85
C SER A 572 20.59 15.00 -13.73
N PHE A 573 19.81 14.41 -12.84
CA PHE A 573 19.18 15.11 -11.73
C PHE A 573 19.22 14.25 -10.47
N SER A 574 19.09 14.89 -9.34
CA SER A 574 18.88 14.24 -8.05
C SER A 574 17.52 14.64 -7.48
N ILE A 575 17.15 14.07 -6.33
CA ILE A 575 15.91 14.39 -5.62
C ILE A 575 15.74 15.91 -5.34
N ASN A 576 16.82 16.68 -5.33
CA ASN A 576 16.84 18.10 -5.05
C ASN A 576 17.08 18.99 -6.28
N LYS A 577 17.16 18.41 -7.49
CA LYS A 577 17.46 19.14 -8.73
C LYS A 577 16.34 19.01 -9.74
N VAL A 578 16.17 20.01 -10.57
CA VAL A 578 15.24 19.99 -11.70
C VAL A 578 15.79 19.05 -12.80
N TYR A 579 14.90 18.45 -13.56
CA TYR A 579 15.25 17.60 -14.68
C TYR A 579 15.98 18.37 -15.77
N GLU A 580 17.18 17.90 -16.13
CA GLU A 580 18.00 18.48 -17.17
C GLU A 580 17.93 17.68 -18.50
N LYS A 581 17.49 16.42 -18.44
CA LYS A 581 17.34 15.54 -19.61
C LYS A 581 15.86 15.30 -19.94
N PRO A 582 15.56 14.94 -21.19
CA PRO A 582 14.21 14.52 -21.57
C PRO A 582 13.70 13.39 -20.68
N ILE A 583 12.44 13.48 -20.25
CA ILE A 583 11.79 12.45 -19.46
C ILE A 583 11.58 11.22 -20.34
N ILE A 584 12.05 10.06 -19.90
CA ILE A 584 11.91 8.80 -20.63
C ILE A 584 10.43 8.49 -20.84
N GLY A 585 10.06 8.13 -22.07
CA GLY A 585 8.68 7.82 -22.45
C GLY A 585 7.81 9.02 -22.84
N LYS A 586 8.25 10.28 -22.56
CA LYS A 586 7.50 11.50 -22.92
C LYS A 586 7.72 11.86 -24.39
N GLY A 587 6.68 12.40 -25.02
CA GLY A 587 6.78 12.95 -26.38
C GLY A 587 6.67 11.92 -27.52
N TYR A 588 6.28 10.69 -27.24
CA TYR A 588 5.97 9.73 -28.28
C TYR A 588 4.65 10.09 -28.94
N ALA A 589 4.64 10.12 -30.28
CA ALA A 589 3.44 10.34 -31.04
C ALA A 589 2.39 9.26 -30.75
N THR A 590 1.14 9.66 -30.71
CA THR A 590 -0.01 8.79 -30.47
C THR A 590 -0.31 7.97 -31.73
N THR A 591 0.56 7.04 -32.07
CA THR A 591 0.32 6.05 -33.13
C THR A 591 -0.22 4.77 -32.50
N GLY A 592 -1.35 4.28 -32.92
CA GLY A 592 -1.93 3.03 -32.46
C GLY A 592 -3.24 3.15 -31.67
N THR A 593 -3.97 4.26 -31.88
CA THR A 593 -5.37 4.36 -31.44
C THR A 593 -6.21 3.32 -32.17
N TYR A 594 -7.19 2.75 -31.46
CA TYR A 594 -8.11 1.79 -32.06
C TYR A 594 -9.00 2.46 -33.10
N SER A 595 -9.27 1.76 -34.21
CA SER A 595 -10.33 2.14 -35.13
C SER A 595 -11.68 1.85 -34.49
N LEU A 596 -12.54 2.89 -34.41
CA LEU A 596 -13.84 2.81 -33.76
C LEU A 596 -14.97 2.87 -34.79
N LEU A 597 -16.03 2.11 -34.57
CA LEU A 597 -17.22 2.11 -35.38
C LEU A 597 -17.92 3.47 -35.29
N PRO A 598 -18.16 4.18 -36.42
CA PRO A 598 -18.97 5.39 -36.42
C PRO A 598 -20.46 5.08 -36.39
N SER A 599 -21.28 6.08 -36.15
CA SER A 599 -22.72 5.97 -36.38
C SER A 599 -23.02 5.85 -37.87
N PHE A 600 -23.84 4.88 -38.23
CA PHE A 600 -24.43 4.72 -39.58
C PHE A 600 -25.87 5.22 -39.63
N ILE A 601 -26.48 5.51 -38.47
CA ILE A 601 -27.86 5.97 -38.39
C ILE A 601 -27.99 7.32 -39.10
N GLY A 602 -29.04 7.44 -39.93
CA GLY A 602 -29.31 8.63 -40.76
C GLY A 602 -28.59 8.67 -42.10
N LEU A 603 -27.64 7.72 -42.36
CA LEU A 603 -26.98 7.64 -43.66
C LEU A 603 -27.90 7.00 -44.71
N SER A 604 -27.78 7.46 -45.96
CA SER A 604 -28.38 6.73 -47.06
C SER A 604 -27.67 5.39 -47.27
N LYS A 605 -28.34 4.43 -47.88
CA LYS A 605 -27.78 3.12 -48.20
C LYS A 605 -26.44 3.22 -48.95
N VAL A 606 -26.33 4.16 -49.93
CA VAL A 606 -25.11 4.42 -50.68
C VAL A 606 -23.99 4.95 -49.78
N GLN A 607 -24.30 5.93 -48.93
CA GLN A 607 -23.31 6.48 -47.99
C GLN A 607 -22.84 5.42 -46.96
N ALA A 608 -23.78 4.61 -46.46
CA ALA A 608 -23.47 3.54 -45.51
C ALA A 608 -22.60 2.47 -46.15
N THR A 609 -22.85 2.07 -47.40
CA THR A 609 -22.01 1.15 -48.17
C THR A 609 -20.59 1.69 -48.27
N ALA A 610 -20.40 2.90 -48.80
CA ALA A 610 -19.09 3.52 -48.98
C ALA A 610 -18.31 3.61 -47.65
N ARG A 611 -19.01 3.95 -46.57
CA ARG A 611 -18.39 4.04 -45.22
C ARG A 611 -17.99 2.67 -44.68
N ALA A 612 -18.84 1.64 -44.82
CA ALA A 612 -18.53 0.29 -44.37
C ALA A 612 -17.33 -0.32 -45.14
N GLU A 613 -17.29 -0.13 -46.46
CA GLU A 613 -16.20 -0.55 -47.33
C GLU A 613 -14.88 0.15 -47.00
N SER A 614 -14.93 1.47 -46.72
CA SER A 614 -13.73 2.24 -46.33
C SER A 614 -13.11 1.77 -44.98
N LEU A 615 -13.94 1.17 -44.12
CA LEU A 615 -13.55 0.62 -42.82
C LEU A 615 -13.21 -0.90 -42.88
N GLY A 616 -13.35 -1.52 -44.06
CA GLY A 616 -13.12 -2.95 -44.24
C GLY A 616 -14.11 -3.85 -43.50
N LEU A 617 -15.33 -3.36 -43.25
CA LEU A 617 -16.34 -4.09 -42.49
C LEU A 617 -17.15 -5.01 -43.41
N ASN A 618 -17.45 -6.22 -42.93
CA ASN A 618 -18.51 -7.03 -43.51
C ASN A 618 -19.85 -6.46 -43.08
N TYR A 619 -20.74 -6.18 -44.02
CA TYR A 619 -22.04 -5.58 -43.70
C TYR A 619 -23.17 -6.24 -44.45
N GLU A 620 -24.40 -6.05 -43.96
CA GLU A 620 -25.64 -6.40 -44.65
C GLU A 620 -26.74 -5.40 -44.31
N PHE A 621 -27.65 -5.20 -45.23
CA PHE A 621 -28.85 -4.38 -45.03
C PHE A 621 -30.06 -5.27 -44.76
N VAL A 622 -30.88 -4.85 -43.78
CA VAL A 622 -32.17 -5.47 -43.46
C VAL A 622 -33.25 -4.39 -43.62
N GLY A 623 -34.27 -4.65 -44.44
CA GLY A 623 -35.31 -3.71 -44.79
C GLY A 623 -35.23 -3.25 -46.26
N ASP A 624 -36.24 -2.54 -46.73
CA ASP A 624 -36.49 -2.15 -48.12
C ASP A 624 -36.35 -0.65 -48.40
N GLY A 625 -36.08 0.15 -47.37
CA GLY A 625 -35.92 1.60 -47.46
C GLY A 625 -34.55 2.07 -47.92
N GLU A 626 -34.31 3.37 -47.87
CA GLU A 626 -33.08 3.99 -48.36
C GLU A 626 -32.22 4.61 -47.24
N THR A 627 -32.73 4.71 -46.02
CA THR A 627 -32.04 5.35 -44.89
C THR A 627 -31.85 4.36 -43.77
N VAL A 628 -30.65 4.33 -43.19
CA VAL A 628 -30.31 3.49 -42.01
C VAL A 628 -30.96 4.07 -40.78
N ILE A 629 -31.80 3.27 -40.09
CA ILE A 629 -32.48 3.68 -38.85
C ILE A 629 -31.93 2.98 -37.61
N ASN A 630 -31.18 1.86 -37.80
CA ASN A 630 -30.56 1.14 -36.69
C ASN A 630 -29.31 0.38 -37.16
N GLN A 631 -28.40 0.09 -36.20
CA GLN A 631 -27.21 -0.75 -36.40
C GLN A 631 -27.08 -1.70 -35.20
N ASN A 632 -26.66 -2.93 -35.47
CA ASN A 632 -26.53 -4.00 -34.45
C ASN A 632 -25.37 -3.83 -33.50
N TYR A 633 -24.37 -3.02 -33.84
CA TYR A 633 -23.25 -2.68 -32.99
C TYR A 633 -23.30 -1.19 -32.60
N PRO A 634 -23.06 -0.86 -31.33
CA PRO A 634 -23.07 0.55 -30.90
C PRO A 634 -21.94 1.36 -31.52
N GLU A 635 -22.17 2.65 -31.62
CA GLU A 635 -21.13 3.62 -32.00
C GLU A 635 -19.95 3.55 -31.05
N ARG A 636 -18.75 3.80 -31.54
CA ARG A 636 -17.45 3.75 -30.81
C ARG A 636 -17.05 2.36 -30.30
N LYS A 637 -17.74 1.31 -30.73
CA LYS A 637 -17.23 -0.06 -30.57
C LYS A 637 -15.95 -0.24 -31.40
N ARG A 638 -14.97 -0.93 -30.86
CA ARG A 638 -13.72 -1.24 -31.56
C ARG A 638 -13.98 -2.14 -32.76
N ILE A 639 -13.50 -1.75 -33.95
CA ILE A 639 -13.70 -2.50 -35.18
C ILE A 639 -13.00 -3.86 -35.16
N ASP A 640 -11.82 -3.95 -34.56
CA ASP A 640 -11.10 -5.21 -34.38
C ASP A 640 -11.85 -6.25 -33.51
N LYS A 641 -12.70 -5.81 -32.58
CA LYS A 641 -13.57 -6.70 -31.79
C LYS A 641 -14.83 -7.13 -32.56
N ILE A 642 -15.22 -6.42 -33.60
CA ILE A 642 -16.27 -6.89 -34.55
C ILE A 642 -15.71 -8.05 -35.39
N GLY A 643 -14.46 -7.96 -35.81
CA GLY A 643 -13.75 -8.99 -36.55
C GLY A 643 -14.44 -9.33 -37.88
N LYS A 644 -14.76 -10.62 -38.10
CA LYS A 644 -15.44 -11.12 -39.32
C LYS A 644 -16.97 -11.09 -39.23
N ASN A 645 -17.52 -10.69 -38.10
CA ASN A 645 -18.97 -10.60 -37.94
C ASN A 645 -19.56 -9.49 -38.79
N LYS A 646 -20.83 -9.66 -39.18
CA LYS A 646 -21.50 -8.69 -40.03
C LYS A 646 -22.03 -7.49 -39.26
N LEU A 647 -21.81 -6.29 -39.75
CA LEU A 647 -22.51 -5.09 -39.36
C LEU A 647 -23.90 -5.13 -40.03
N VAL A 648 -24.95 -5.30 -39.23
CA VAL A 648 -26.32 -5.31 -39.72
C VAL A 648 -26.90 -3.89 -39.63
N LEU A 649 -27.26 -3.33 -40.77
CA LEU A 649 -27.82 -2.00 -40.92
C LEU A 649 -29.31 -2.12 -41.27
N THR A 650 -30.16 -1.73 -40.35
CA THR A 650 -31.62 -1.75 -40.60
C THR A 650 -32.05 -0.50 -41.33
N LEU A 651 -32.75 -0.66 -42.46
CA LEU A 651 -33.27 0.43 -43.25
C LEU A 651 -34.71 0.78 -42.80
N ASN A 652 -35.11 2.01 -43.01
CA ASN A 652 -36.49 2.44 -42.85
C ASN A 652 -37.42 1.62 -43.80
N LYS A 653 -38.72 1.65 -43.56
CA LYS A 653 -39.68 1.10 -44.51
C LYS A 653 -39.79 2.00 -45.72
N LYS A 654 -39.85 1.42 -46.91
CA LYS A 654 -40.14 2.15 -48.14
C LYS A 654 -41.55 2.72 -48.04
N VAL A 655 -41.71 4.03 -48.17
CA VAL A 655 -43.03 4.65 -48.28
C VAL A 655 -43.49 4.40 -49.71
N VAL A 656 -44.43 3.46 -49.87
CA VAL A 656 -45.18 3.33 -51.14
C VAL A 656 -46.19 4.47 -51.12
N ILE A 657 -45.98 5.50 -51.92
CA ILE A 657 -47.00 6.42 -52.26
C ILE A 657 -47.81 5.65 -53.28
N GLU A 658 -48.98 5.13 -52.91
CA GLU A 658 -50.01 4.73 -53.89
C GLU A 658 -50.42 6.03 -54.61
N GLU A 659 -49.99 6.17 -55.87
CA GLU A 659 -50.61 7.15 -56.80
C GLU A 659 -52.03 6.66 -57.03
N ASP A 660 -53.03 7.29 -56.38
CA ASP A 660 -54.40 7.17 -56.72
C ASP A 660 -54.56 7.82 -58.12
N ASP A 661 -54.66 6.96 -59.14
CA ASP A 661 -55.17 7.33 -60.44
C ASP A 661 -56.65 7.72 -60.28
N GLU A 662 -56.99 9.02 -60.09
CA GLU A 662 -58.27 9.56 -60.33
C GLU A 662 -58.25 10.35 -61.64
N ASP A 663 -58.80 9.69 -62.69
CA ASP A 663 -59.24 10.31 -63.96
C ASP A 663 -60.42 11.21 -63.78
N GLU A 664 -60.31 12.41 -64.46
CA GLU A 664 -61.31 13.21 -65.13
C GLU A 664 -62.62 13.71 -64.39
N GLU A 665 -62.81 14.95 -64.33
CA GLU A 665 -63.59 15.77 -65.31
C GLU A 665 -63.81 17.19 -64.80
N SER A 666 -63.56 18.10 -65.73
CA SER A 666 -64.00 19.49 -65.92
C SER A 666 -65.14 20.08 -65.08
N GLU A 667 -65.01 21.29 -64.66
CA GLU A 667 -65.69 22.49 -65.18
C GLU A 667 -65.49 23.74 -64.31
N ASP A 668 -65.13 24.80 -64.99
CA ASP A 668 -65.27 26.24 -64.73
C ASP A 668 -66.05 26.74 -63.50
N LYS A 669 -65.46 27.66 -62.76
CA LYS A 669 -65.86 29.06 -62.64
C LYS A 669 -65.01 29.87 -61.64
N GLU A 670 -64.60 31.01 -62.20
CA GLU A 670 -64.11 32.23 -61.53
C GLU A 670 -64.65 32.52 -60.12
N THR A 671 -63.82 33.01 -59.24
CA THR A 671 -63.77 34.46 -58.87
C THR A 671 -62.90 34.65 -57.59
N SER A 672 -61.91 35.48 -57.79
CA SER A 672 -61.43 36.60 -56.95
C SER A 672 -61.07 36.48 -55.47
N LYS A 673 -59.94 37.12 -55.28
CA LYS A 673 -59.39 37.90 -54.13
C LYS A 673 -58.44 37.22 -53.15
N GLU A 674 -57.21 37.62 -53.34
CA GLU A 674 -56.34 38.38 -52.40
C GLU A 674 -56.48 38.00 -50.93
N ASP A 675 -55.40 37.41 -50.44
CA ASP A 675 -54.60 38.07 -49.38
C ASP A 675 -53.27 37.31 -49.14
N LYS A 676 -52.22 38.08 -49.25
CA LYS A 676 -50.89 37.73 -48.89
C LYS A 676 -50.75 37.94 -47.40
N PRO A 677 -49.98 37.11 -46.67
CA PRO A 677 -48.98 37.71 -45.82
C PRO A 677 -47.57 37.04 -45.90
N SER A 678 -46.69 37.92 -46.13
CA SER A 678 -45.31 38.13 -45.71
C SER A 678 -44.50 36.95 -45.10
N THR A 679 -43.49 36.66 -45.85
CA THR A 679 -42.27 35.99 -45.51
C THR A 679 -41.50 36.77 -44.42
N GLU A 680 -41.15 36.13 -43.29
CA GLU A 680 -40.01 36.52 -42.46
C GLU A 680 -39.04 35.36 -42.33
N THR A 681 -37.90 35.59 -42.92
CA THR A 681 -36.66 34.78 -42.74
C THR A 681 -35.96 35.25 -41.47
N PRO A 682 -35.49 34.36 -40.59
CA PRO A 682 -34.56 34.76 -39.52
C PRO A 682 -33.13 34.83 -40.06
N LYS A 683 -32.50 35.96 -39.83
CA LYS A 683 -31.11 36.28 -40.08
C LYS A 683 -30.18 35.42 -39.17
N THR A 684 -29.20 34.85 -39.81
CA THR A 684 -27.99 34.30 -39.21
C THR A 684 -27.15 35.45 -38.66
N GLU A 685 -26.84 35.48 -37.38
CA GLU A 685 -25.81 36.31 -36.77
C GLU A 685 -24.48 35.53 -36.74
N GLU A 686 -23.48 36.07 -37.41
CA GLU A 686 -22.05 35.68 -37.23
C GLU A 686 -21.50 36.28 -35.92
N PRO A 687 -20.64 35.60 -35.19
CA PRO A 687 -19.96 36.22 -34.06
C PRO A 687 -18.73 36.99 -34.53
N SER A 688 -18.70 38.26 -34.15
CA SER A 688 -17.62 39.21 -34.31
C SER A 688 -16.38 38.86 -33.44
N THR A 689 -15.21 38.90 -34.07
CA THR A 689 -13.88 38.94 -33.48
C THR A 689 -13.64 40.22 -32.66
N PRO A 690 -13.02 40.20 -31.52
CA PRO A 690 -12.49 41.41 -30.87
C PRO A 690 -11.08 41.70 -31.37
N SER A 691 -10.90 42.92 -31.82
CA SER A 691 -9.65 43.57 -32.18
C SER A 691 -8.76 43.81 -30.96
N THR A 692 -7.46 43.58 -31.21
CA THR A 692 -6.33 43.95 -30.40
C THR A 692 -6.24 45.46 -30.21
N GLU A 693 -6.17 45.94 -28.99
CA GLU A 693 -5.54 47.23 -28.66
C GLU A 693 -4.36 46.98 -27.69
N THR A 694 -3.21 47.39 -28.19
CA THR A 694 -1.98 47.61 -27.49
C THR A 694 -2.05 48.90 -26.68
N GLU A 695 -1.84 48.87 -25.41
CA GLU A 695 -1.31 50.02 -24.68
C GLU A 695 -0.19 49.60 -23.72
N THR A 696 0.90 50.30 -23.91
CA THR A 696 2.13 50.32 -23.13
C THR A 696 1.92 51.12 -21.85
N GLU A 697 2.29 50.53 -20.69
CA GLU A 697 3.16 51.15 -19.65
C GLU A 697 3.56 50.07 -18.62
#